data_1d9a8206859840b3467b9ff1c7308d63
#
_entry.id   1d9a8206859840b3467b9ff1c7308d63
#
_cell.length_a   1.000
_cell.length_b   1.000
_cell.length_c   1.000
_cell.angle_alpha   90.00
_cell.angle_beta   90.00
_cell.angle_gamma   90.00
#
_symmetry.space_group_name_H-M   'P 1'
#
loop_
_entity.id
_entity.type
_entity.pdbx_description
1 polymer ?
#
loop_
_entity_poly.entity_id
_entity_poly.type
_entity_poly.pdbx_seq_one_letter_code
_entity_poly.pdbx_strand_id
1 'polypeptide(L)'
;MDTVDASPYRDNEDLLQALREIGDTLIERALLLRSPAAQSCAPFASVDVLTDSADRLATLHREPDRSTRAPALRQRQVERLDETLLHQWERHAARSNASVRAQVFLPWVHLTLLFQLDALEEALLLCALLPELDPRYEAIARMPADSGSHAGMATGDTFIPLASAALLLGDAPATRADVRQRLMSDAALRHWDLIELAPGSRVVSADGGYRLQPAIAAYLLARAAPQLHLEQPLEEVDAALELDEHLVQDTVKQQLSHFIVRVAGNEAEPTSYLLHLQGPDPGLQESLAAALFGTIGMRCVRLPAKAIRQAWADGQRNRATLIAGLTRLCRDALLCNRVLVLIDCPWLSAQDSADDLLDDVCHTLLDSQRYFVVVNGPARRLADLAHRYRGHRAIPVLIKSAAPDTALRRRIWERHLPAFGFSPVEATLTSLVNQYLFTEEQILMAVKEAASRGLVNPDEQSADERLFDACREQSLKEQLSVAQEVKTPYRFSDIVLPATTRQALLEVLQYAQNRHQVVETWGFDSRHQTSRNLCVLFHGPSGTGKTMAASIIANELNLSLYRVDLASIVSKYIGDTEKQLAQLFDQAEAMNVVLFFDEAESLFSKRTDTKDAHDRYANLQTGFLLQRIETYPGIVVLSTNLLQNMDKAFLRRFKFMIEYPFPNRKQRLQLWRNAFPAATPLAGDLDFELLAEKAPLAGGNINNVAIGAAFLAAAEAQPVSWRHVLQAVEREYLKLGKVFSAADFSWDDEA
;
A
#
# COMPACT_ATOMS: atom_id res chain seq x y z
N MET A 1 39.45 22.53 43.03
CA MET A 1 38.63 22.24 41.83
C MET A 1 39.19 20.94 41.24
N ASP A 2 38.70 19.82 41.77
CA ASP A 2 39.06 18.54 41.19
C ASP A 2 38.45 18.46 39.81
N THR A 3 39.25 18.10 38.82
CA THR A 3 38.79 17.88 37.43
C THR A 3 37.75 16.79 37.46
N VAL A 4 36.52 17.16 37.11
CA VAL A 4 35.43 16.18 36.96
C VAL A 4 35.91 15.09 35.99
N ASP A 5 35.86 13.83 36.44
CA ASP A 5 36.23 12.70 35.62
C ASP A 5 35.34 12.66 34.35
N ALA A 6 35.94 12.96 33.22
CA ALA A 6 35.28 13.04 31.93
C ALA A 6 35.48 11.77 31.09
N SER A 7 35.89 10.66 31.71
CA SER A 7 35.99 9.37 30.97
C SER A 7 34.63 8.85 30.57
N PRO A 8 34.46 8.30 29.34
CA PRO A 8 33.20 7.73 28.91
C PRO A 8 32.82 6.53 29.79
N TYR A 9 31.54 6.23 29.88
CA TYR A 9 31.06 4.95 30.41
C TYR A 9 31.55 3.80 29.54
N ARG A 10 31.91 2.68 30.18
CA ARG A 10 32.39 1.49 29.45
C ARG A 10 31.27 0.79 28.74
N ASP A 11 30.14 0.64 29.41
CA ASP A 11 28.95 -0.05 28.97
C ASP A 11 27.73 0.42 29.76
N ASN A 12 26.57 -0.20 29.50
CA ASN A 12 25.32 0.12 30.19
C ASN A 12 25.38 -0.24 31.68
N GLU A 13 26.13 -1.26 32.09
CA GLU A 13 26.23 -1.67 33.50
C GLU A 13 27.00 -0.64 34.34
N ASP A 14 28.11 -0.08 33.81
CA ASP A 14 28.87 1.01 34.43
C ASP A 14 28.00 2.27 34.59
N LEU A 15 27.16 2.57 33.63
CA LEU A 15 26.19 3.67 33.72
C LEU A 15 25.11 3.39 34.80
N LEU A 16 24.49 2.20 34.77
CA LEU A 16 23.47 1.83 35.74
C LEU A 16 24.01 1.82 37.18
N GLN A 17 25.28 1.45 37.36
CA GLN A 17 25.94 1.55 38.63
C GLN A 17 26.08 3.01 39.11
N ALA A 18 26.47 3.93 38.24
CA ALA A 18 26.52 5.35 38.55
C ALA A 18 25.13 5.92 38.92
N LEU A 19 24.08 5.51 38.21
CA LEU A 19 22.69 5.88 38.53
C LEU A 19 22.24 5.30 39.88
N ARG A 20 22.66 4.09 40.25
CA ARG A 20 22.43 3.54 41.60
C ARG A 20 23.07 4.39 42.69
N GLU A 21 24.31 4.82 42.50
CA GLU A 21 25.01 5.70 43.47
C GLU A 21 24.27 7.00 43.69
N ILE A 22 23.73 7.63 42.64
CA ILE A 22 22.87 8.82 42.74
C ILE A 22 21.58 8.47 43.49
N GLY A 23 20.94 7.36 43.17
CA GLY A 23 19.72 6.88 43.83
C GLY A 23 19.92 6.65 45.33
N ASP A 24 21.03 6.02 45.73
CA ASP A 24 21.38 5.77 47.12
C ASP A 24 21.54 7.12 47.89
N THR A 25 22.19 8.09 47.26
CA THR A 25 22.37 9.42 47.88
C THR A 25 21.03 10.17 48.00
N LEU A 26 20.14 10.06 47.02
CA LEU A 26 18.79 10.63 47.08
C LEU A 26 17.97 10.03 48.23
N ILE A 27 18.04 8.71 48.41
CA ILE A 27 17.33 8.00 49.51
C ILE A 27 17.89 8.39 50.84
N GLU A 28 19.23 8.41 51.02
CA GLU A 28 19.88 8.82 52.26
C GLU A 28 19.47 10.25 52.66
N ARG A 29 19.45 11.16 51.68
CA ARG A 29 18.98 12.54 51.87
C ARG A 29 17.51 12.60 52.31
N ALA A 30 16.61 11.87 51.65
CA ALA A 30 15.20 11.84 51.99
C ALA A 30 14.93 11.27 53.37
N LEU A 31 15.70 10.27 53.79
CA LEU A 31 15.63 9.69 55.15
C LEU A 31 16.03 10.72 56.20
N LEU A 32 17.08 11.50 55.96
CA LEU A 32 17.49 12.57 56.86
C LEU A 32 16.47 13.72 56.96
N LEU A 33 15.84 14.08 55.86
CA LEU A 33 14.79 15.10 55.85
C LEU A 33 13.57 14.69 56.68
N ARG A 34 13.27 13.40 56.77
CA ARG A 34 12.06 12.87 57.42
C ARG A 34 12.23 12.45 58.87
N SER A 35 13.43 12.10 59.32
CA SER A 35 13.64 11.57 60.69
C SER A 35 13.73 12.66 61.74
N PRO A 36 12.86 12.70 62.77
CA PRO A 36 12.94 13.65 63.87
C PRO A 36 14.06 13.35 64.84
N ALA A 37 14.70 12.20 64.87
CA ALA A 37 15.70 11.78 65.80
C ALA A 37 16.68 10.74 65.27
N ALA A 38 17.65 11.13 64.47
CA ALA A 38 18.86 10.32 64.33
C ALA A 38 19.95 10.83 65.28
N GLN A 39 19.89 10.37 66.49
CA GLN A 39 21.02 10.45 67.41
C GLN A 39 21.92 9.25 67.17
N SER A 40 23.06 9.51 66.74
CA SER A 40 24.29 8.73 66.64
C SER A 40 24.78 8.62 65.19
N CYS A 41 25.66 9.60 64.92
CA CYS A 41 26.40 9.59 63.67
C CYS A 41 27.59 8.63 63.85
N ALA A 42 27.50 7.51 63.16
CA ALA A 42 28.69 6.85 62.63
C ALA A 42 28.84 7.22 61.19
N PRO A 43 30.04 7.50 60.64
CA PRO A 43 30.23 7.75 59.23
C PRO A 43 29.84 6.48 58.47
N PHE A 44 28.86 6.57 57.57
CA PHE A 44 28.42 5.48 56.75
C PHE A 44 29.56 5.08 55.80
N ALA A 45 30.06 3.88 55.97
CA ALA A 45 30.95 3.22 55.06
C ALA A 45 30.19 2.13 54.32
N SER A 46 30.17 2.27 53.01
CA SER A 46 29.86 1.21 52.01
C SER A 46 28.46 0.55 51.98
N VAL A 47 28.21 -0.09 50.92
CA VAL A 47 27.05 -0.83 50.37
C VAL A 47 26.12 -1.60 51.34
N ASP A 48 26.57 -1.92 52.55
CA ASP A 48 25.77 -2.58 53.60
C ASP A 48 24.68 -1.68 54.22
N VAL A 49 24.71 -0.38 53.91
CA VAL A 49 23.78 0.61 54.47
C VAL A 49 22.36 0.47 53.90
N LEU A 50 22.21 -0.02 52.71
CA LEU A 50 20.88 -0.13 52.08
C LEU A 50 20.00 -1.26 52.63
N THR A 51 20.58 -2.38 53.07
CA THR A 51 19.85 -3.43 53.77
C THR A 51 19.33 -2.95 55.12
N ASP A 52 20.16 -2.17 55.83
CA ASP A 52 19.80 -1.52 57.09
C ASP A 52 18.81 -0.34 56.83
N SER A 53 18.88 0.33 55.68
CA SER A 53 17.98 1.41 55.28
C SER A 53 16.55 0.92 54.92
N ALA A 54 16.41 -0.22 54.31
CA ALA A 54 15.09 -0.82 54.04
C ALA A 54 14.38 -1.21 55.37
N ASP A 55 15.12 -1.78 56.32
CA ASP A 55 14.61 -2.04 57.67
C ASP A 55 14.33 -0.75 58.46
N ARG A 56 15.11 0.30 58.23
CA ARG A 56 14.86 1.63 58.80
C ARG A 56 13.68 2.34 58.17
N LEU A 57 13.45 2.20 56.88
CA LEU A 57 12.22 2.64 56.22
C LEU A 57 10.98 1.94 56.77
N ALA A 58 11.07 0.65 57.08
CA ALA A 58 10.01 -0.10 57.75
C ALA A 58 9.79 0.32 59.24
N THR A 59 10.82 0.80 59.91
CA THR A 59 10.73 1.29 61.30
C THR A 59 10.28 2.76 61.45
N LEU A 60 10.19 3.54 60.37
CA LEU A 60 9.63 4.90 60.36
C LEU A 60 8.11 4.95 60.70
N HIS A 61 7.47 3.82 60.90
CA HIS A 61 6.09 3.72 61.41
C HIS A 61 5.96 3.92 62.93
N ARG A 62 7.05 4.11 63.70
CA ARG A 62 7.01 4.37 65.15
C ARG A 62 7.15 5.84 65.47
N GLU A 63 6.36 6.33 66.42
CA GLU A 63 6.21 7.74 66.85
C GLU A 63 7.54 8.43 67.22
N PRO A 64 7.65 9.80 66.99
CA PRO A 64 8.89 10.55 67.15
C PRO A 64 9.20 10.90 68.63
N ASP A 65 10.37 10.57 69.03
CA ASP A 65 10.92 11.05 70.36
C ASP A 65 11.47 12.49 70.25
N ARG A 66 11.11 13.35 71.17
CA ARG A 66 11.40 14.77 71.21
C ARG A 66 12.71 15.05 71.92
N SER A 67 13.80 15.24 71.24
CA SER A 67 14.99 15.84 71.78
C SER A 67 15.63 16.92 70.87
N THR A 68 15.99 18.05 71.49
CA THR A 68 16.16 19.39 70.86
C THR A 68 17.59 19.77 70.43
N ARG A 69 18.54 18.83 70.19
CA ARG A 69 19.94 19.20 69.80
C ARG A 69 20.34 18.81 68.38
N ALA A 70 19.42 18.31 67.58
CA ALA A 70 19.76 17.74 66.30
C ALA A 70 19.54 18.60 65.01
N PRO A 71 18.89 19.78 64.98
CA PRO A 71 18.53 20.42 63.68
C PRO A 71 19.74 20.89 62.86
N ALA A 72 20.76 21.51 63.55
CA ALA A 72 21.88 22.07 62.81
C ALA A 72 22.88 21.03 62.29
N LEU A 73 23.04 19.88 62.95
CA LEU A 73 23.86 18.77 62.47
C LEU A 73 23.22 18.10 61.30
N ARG A 74 21.89 17.89 61.34
CA ARG A 74 21.12 17.35 60.31
C ARG A 74 21.15 18.25 59.05
N GLN A 75 20.94 19.52 59.19
CA GLN A 75 21.01 20.47 58.11
C GLN A 75 22.37 20.46 57.39
N ARG A 76 23.47 20.41 58.15
CA ARG A 76 24.82 20.24 57.60
C ARG A 76 25.02 18.90 56.87
N GLN A 77 24.38 17.83 57.31
CA GLN A 77 24.42 16.53 56.59
C GLN A 77 23.62 16.59 55.31
N VAL A 78 22.44 17.19 55.32
CA VAL A 78 21.63 17.41 54.11
C VAL A 78 22.39 18.28 53.10
N GLU A 79 23.00 19.40 53.55
CA GLU A 79 23.83 20.28 52.72
C GLU A 79 25.00 19.52 52.07
N ARG A 80 25.67 18.64 52.84
CA ARG A 80 26.73 17.77 52.26
C ARG A 80 26.21 16.79 51.22
N LEU A 81 25.05 16.19 51.45
CA LEU A 81 24.45 15.28 50.49
C LEU A 81 23.98 16.04 49.25
N ASP A 82 23.48 17.26 49.38
CA ASP A 82 23.14 18.13 48.25
C ASP A 82 24.39 18.47 47.41
N GLU A 83 25.53 18.78 48.05
CA GLU A 83 26.81 18.99 47.37
C GLU A 83 27.28 17.70 46.66
N THR A 84 27.12 16.54 47.31
CA THR A 84 27.48 15.24 46.75
C THR A 84 26.61 14.91 45.56
N LEU A 85 25.29 15.11 45.64
CA LEU A 85 24.34 14.91 44.54
C LEU A 85 24.67 15.81 43.35
N LEU A 86 24.93 17.08 43.59
CA LEU A 86 25.31 18.00 42.52
C LEU A 86 26.56 17.51 41.80
N HIS A 87 27.59 17.11 42.56
CA HIS A 87 28.81 16.58 41.95
C HIS A 87 28.62 15.26 41.22
N GLN A 88 27.77 14.37 41.74
CA GLN A 88 27.42 13.10 41.04
C GLN A 88 26.69 13.38 39.72
N TRP A 89 25.71 14.30 39.69
CA TRP A 89 25.01 14.69 38.49
C TRP A 89 25.93 15.40 37.48
N GLU A 90 26.80 16.30 37.90
CA GLU A 90 27.81 16.93 37.03
C GLU A 90 28.75 15.88 36.42
N ARG A 91 29.20 14.91 37.23
CA ARG A 91 30.03 13.79 36.75
C ARG A 91 29.27 12.91 35.78
N HIS A 92 28.01 12.59 36.08
CA HIS A 92 27.16 11.82 35.17
C HIS A 92 26.98 12.52 33.81
N ALA A 93 26.67 13.81 33.81
CA ALA A 93 26.53 14.61 32.61
C ALA A 93 27.84 14.68 31.80
N ALA A 94 28.98 14.88 32.48
CA ALA A 94 30.29 14.90 31.82
C ALA A 94 30.61 13.54 31.15
N ARG A 95 30.40 12.43 31.88
CA ARG A 95 30.61 11.06 31.36
C ARG A 95 29.65 10.70 30.22
N SER A 96 28.39 11.10 30.34
CA SER A 96 27.38 10.92 29.28
C SER A 96 27.79 11.63 27.99
N ASN A 97 28.21 12.89 28.08
CA ASN A 97 28.72 13.66 26.95
C ASN A 97 30.00 13.04 26.35
N ALA A 98 30.90 12.53 27.19
CA ALA A 98 32.10 11.82 26.73
C ALA A 98 31.72 10.51 25.99
N SER A 99 30.72 9.77 26.47
CA SER A 99 30.25 8.53 25.85
C SER A 99 29.63 8.78 24.49
N VAL A 100 28.84 9.86 24.34
CA VAL A 100 28.31 10.29 23.04
C VAL A 100 29.43 10.59 22.05
N ARG A 101 30.46 11.34 22.48
CA ARG A 101 31.62 11.63 21.62
C ARG A 101 32.46 10.40 21.29
N ALA A 102 32.51 9.44 22.19
CA ALA A 102 33.17 8.13 21.97
C ALA A 102 32.30 7.13 21.21
N GLN A 103 31.08 7.50 20.80
CA GLN A 103 30.10 6.66 20.13
C GLN A 103 29.72 5.39 20.91
N VAL A 104 29.74 5.42 22.22
CA VAL A 104 29.25 4.35 23.08
C VAL A 104 27.75 4.49 23.22
N PHE A 105 27.01 3.48 22.73
CA PHE A 105 25.54 3.47 22.82
C PHE A 105 25.10 3.12 24.25
N LEU A 106 24.37 4.02 24.87
CA LEU A 106 23.83 3.87 26.21
C LEU A 106 22.33 4.20 26.22
N PRO A 107 21.42 3.22 26.47
CA PRO A 107 19.99 3.40 26.40
C PRO A 107 19.45 4.61 27.19
N TRP A 108 19.99 4.86 28.41
CA TRP A 108 19.62 5.99 29.22
C TRP A 108 19.94 7.33 28.54
N VAL A 109 21.19 7.48 28.10
CA VAL A 109 21.66 8.71 27.45
C VAL A 109 20.92 8.93 26.13
N HIS A 110 20.69 7.85 25.37
CA HIS A 110 19.93 7.92 24.14
C HIS A 110 18.50 8.40 24.40
N LEU A 111 17.80 7.84 25.39
CA LEU A 111 16.44 8.22 25.73
C LEU A 111 16.35 9.69 26.22
N THR A 112 17.22 10.09 27.14
CA THR A 112 17.18 11.45 27.70
C THR A 112 17.46 12.53 26.67
N LEU A 113 18.41 12.28 25.75
CA LEU A 113 18.69 13.17 24.62
C LEU A 113 17.57 13.20 23.57
N LEU A 114 17.05 12.03 23.21
CA LEU A 114 16.03 11.89 22.19
C LEU A 114 14.75 12.63 22.55
N PHE A 115 14.30 12.50 23.80
CA PHE A 115 13.09 13.14 24.31
C PHE A 115 13.34 14.48 25.00
N GLN A 116 14.58 14.98 24.97
CA GLN A 116 14.99 16.28 25.51
C GLN A 116 14.54 16.47 26.97
N LEU A 117 14.73 15.45 27.81
CA LEU A 117 14.33 15.50 29.21
C LEU A 117 15.14 16.53 29.94
N ASP A 118 14.47 17.35 30.77
CA ASP A 118 15.17 18.27 31.68
C ASP A 118 15.69 17.53 32.91
N ALA A 119 16.53 18.21 33.70
CA ALA A 119 17.19 17.61 34.88
C ALA A 119 16.17 17.06 35.91
N LEU A 120 14.99 17.66 36.02
CA LEU A 120 13.96 17.20 36.94
C LEU A 120 13.21 15.98 36.37
N GLU A 121 12.93 15.97 35.08
CA GLU A 121 12.34 14.83 34.40
C GLU A 121 13.29 13.62 34.40
N GLU A 122 14.58 13.85 34.22
CA GLU A 122 15.62 12.83 34.32
C GLU A 122 15.69 12.24 35.72
N ALA A 123 15.62 13.08 36.77
CA ALA A 123 15.59 12.63 38.15
C ALA A 123 14.31 11.85 38.50
N LEU A 124 13.15 12.26 37.96
CA LEU A 124 11.87 11.52 38.09
C LEU A 124 11.94 10.17 37.40
N LEU A 125 12.53 10.12 36.22
CA LEU A 125 12.76 8.89 35.49
C LEU A 125 13.68 7.95 36.27
N LEU A 126 14.75 8.48 36.87
CA LEU A 126 15.65 7.72 37.76
C LEU A 126 14.88 7.13 38.95
N CYS A 127 14.08 7.93 39.66
CA CYS A 127 13.26 7.42 40.75
C CYS A 127 12.39 6.24 40.31
N ALA A 128 11.80 6.31 39.11
CA ALA A 128 10.98 5.23 38.56
C ALA A 128 11.79 4.00 38.14
N LEU A 129 13.06 4.17 37.76
CA LEU A 129 13.95 3.08 37.35
C LEU A 129 14.52 2.32 38.58
N LEU A 130 14.75 2.98 39.71
CA LEU A 130 15.39 2.36 40.87
C LEU A 130 14.75 1.03 41.31
N PRO A 131 13.43 0.91 41.46
CA PRO A 131 12.79 -0.38 41.81
C PRO A 131 13.03 -1.51 40.79
N GLU A 132 13.23 -1.15 39.52
CA GLU A 132 13.53 -2.11 38.46
C GLU A 132 15.00 -2.56 38.46
N LEU A 133 15.91 -1.73 39.03
CA LEU A 133 17.30 -2.05 39.19
C LEU A 133 17.56 -3.03 40.32
N ASP A 134 16.89 -2.84 41.46
CA ASP A 134 17.06 -3.68 42.63
C ASP A 134 15.79 -3.67 43.50
N PRO A 135 15.26 -4.84 43.92
CA PRO A 135 14.09 -4.92 44.79
C PRO A 135 14.19 -4.14 46.12
N ARG A 136 15.39 -3.83 46.57
CA ARG A 136 15.59 -3.00 47.78
C ARG A 136 14.95 -1.62 47.67
N TYR A 137 14.88 -1.08 46.45
CA TYR A 137 14.26 0.21 46.18
C TYR A 137 12.73 0.20 46.18
N GLU A 138 12.08 -0.96 46.21
CA GLU A 138 10.62 -1.04 46.40
C GLU A 138 10.13 -0.36 47.66
N ALA A 139 11.04 -0.19 48.65
CA ALA A 139 10.75 0.57 49.85
C ALA A 139 10.38 2.04 49.60
N ILE A 140 10.80 2.61 48.45
CA ILE A 140 10.40 3.96 47.99
C ILE A 140 8.89 4.05 47.78
N ALA A 141 8.31 3.01 47.18
CA ALA A 141 6.86 2.90 46.91
C ALA A 141 6.05 2.81 48.22
N ARG A 142 6.68 2.37 49.32
CA ARG A 142 6.06 2.23 50.66
C ARG A 142 6.30 3.41 51.59
N MET A 143 7.00 4.47 51.13
CA MET A 143 7.16 5.67 51.94
C MET A 143 5.80 6.32 52.25
N PRO A 144 5.39 6.54 53.52
CA PRO A 144 4.08 7.07 53.83
C PRO A 144 3.96 8.52 53.37
N ALA A 145 2.84 8.86 52.73
CA ALA A 145 2.41 10.24 52.58
C ALA A 145 1.91 10.77 53.94
N ASP A 146 2.12 12.07 54.24
CA ASP A 146 1.76 12.72 55.50
C ASP A 146 0.25 12.75 55.85
N SER A 147 -0.61 12.20 55.03
CA SER A 147 -2.06 12.12 55.23
C SER A 147 -2.51 10.69 55.31
N GLY A 148 -3.09 10.31 56.44
CA GLY A 148 -3.53 8.97 56.81
C GLY A 148 -4.58 8.29 55.97
N SER A 149 -4.51 8.32 54.66
CA SER A 149 -5.36 7.58 53.74
C SER A 149 -4.61 6.40 53.11
N HIS A 150 -4.48 5.31 53.84
CA HIS A 150 -4.15 3.99 53.30
C HIS A 150 -5.41 3.38 52.66
N ALA A 151 -5.88 3.90 51.54
CA ALA A 151 -6.96 3.28 50.81
C ALA A 151 -6.38 2.48 49.63
N GLY A 152 -6.18 1.17 49.86
CA GLY A 152 -6.42 0.14 48.85
C GLY A 152 -5.50 0.11 47.63
N MET A 153 -4.17 0.22 47.76
CA MET A 153 -3.29 -0.28 46.70
C MET A 153 -3.19 -1.79 46.81
N ALA A 154 -3.61 -2.48 45.76
CA ALA A 154 -3.51 -3.92 45.64
C ALA A 154 -2.03 -4.34 45.78
N THR A 155 -1.79 -5.36 46.58
CA THR A 155 -0.49 -5.99 46.75
C THR A 155 0.01 -6.55 45.41
N GLY A 156 0.98 -5.85 44.81
CA GLY A 156 1.63 -6.34 43.57
C GLY A 156 2.20 -5.28 42.65
N ASP A 157 1.66 -4.07 42.61
CA ASP A 157 2.12 -3.02 41.70
C ASP A 157 2.93 -1.94 42.41
N THR A 158 4.20 -1.78 42.04
CA THR A 158 5.15 -0.81 42.64
C THR A 158 5.03 0.57 41.98
N PHE A 159 3.97 1.33 42.33
CA PHE A 159 3.87 2.74 41.96
C PHE A 159 4.58 3.61 43.00
N ILE A 160 5.38 4.57 42.54
CA ILE A 160 6.03 5.54 43.40
C ILE A 160 5.07 6.68 43.72
N PRO A 161 4.71 6.91 44.98
CA PRO A 161 3.86 8.03 45.36
C PRO A 161 4.50 9.38 45.01
N LEU A 162 3.71 10.34 44.55
CA LEU A 162 4.18 11.69 44.21
C LEU A 162 4.83 12.39 45.40
N ALA A 163 4.30 12.16 46.59
CA ALA A 163 4.88 12.67 47.81
C ALA A 163 6.27 12.10 48.07
N SER A 164 6.49 10.81 47.77
CA SER A 164 7.82 10.18 47.91
C SER A 164 8.81 10.72 46.90
N ALA A 165 8.39 10.89 45.62
CA ALA A 165 9.25 11.50 44.61
C ALA A 165 9.63 12.96 44.97
N ALA A 166 8.69 13.76 45.44
CA ALA A 166 8.95 15.11 45.89
C ALA A 166 9.89 15.16 47.08
N LEU A 167 9.77 14.21 48.03
CA LEU A 167 10.68 14.10 49.16
C LEU A 167 12.11 13.73 48.75
N LEU A 168 12.25 12.80 47.76
CA LEU A 168 13.54 12.42 47.19
C LEU A 168 14.23 13.59 46.49
N LEU A 169 13.47 14.43 45.79
CA LEU A 169 14.02 15.54 44.99
C LEU A 169 14.12 16.86 45.77
N GLY A 170 13.44 17.00 46.90
CA GLY A 170 13.45 18.18 47.77
C GLY A 170 12.08 18.46 48.35
N ASP A 171 11.95 18.57 49.65
CA ASP A 171 10.63 18.68 50.33
C ASP A 171 10.04 20.12 50.33
N ALA A 172 10.61 21.02 49.55
CA ALA A 172 10.08 22.38 49.44
C ALA A 172 8.73 22.40 48.69
N PRO A 173 7.78 23.29 49.05
CA PRO A 173 6.51 23.43 48.33
C PRO A 173 6.66 23.71 46.82
N ALA A 174 7.70 24.44 46.42
CA ALA A 174 8.05 24.69 45.02
C ALA A 174 8.38 23.37 44.28
N THR A 175 9.24 22.54 44.88
CA THR A 175 9.62 21.24 44.31
C THR A 175 8.40 20.32 44.11
N ARG A 176 7.46 20.32 45.05
CA ARG A 176 6.19 19.55 44.91
C ARG A 176 5.33 20.07 43.77
N ALA A 177 5.31 21.38 43.53
CA ALA A 177 4.59 21.96 42.39
C ALA A 177 5.28 21.62 41.07
N ASP A 178 6.60 21.70 41.00
CA ASP A 178 7.40 21.40 39.83
C ASP A 178 7.30 19.92 39.45
N VAL A 179 7.41 19.00 40.42
CA VAL A 179 7.18 17.55 40.20
C VAL A 179 5.79 17.27 39.61
N ARG A 180 4.74 17.92 40.14
CA ARG A 180 3.40 17.78 39.60
C ARG A 180 3.31 18.30 38.17
N GLN A 181 3.91 19.43 37.88
CA GLN A 181 3.92 20.02 36.55
C GLN A 181 4.59 19.10 35.54
N ARG A 182 5.72 18.44 35.87
CA ARG A 182 6.42 17.50 34.98
C ARG A 182 5.70 16.16 34.78
N LEU A 183 4.67 15.88 35.55
CA LEU A 183 3.81 14.70 35.41
C LEU A 183 2.45 15.02 34.80
N MET A 184 2.23 16.27 34.35
CA MET A 184 1.04 16.65 33.58
C MET A 184 1.10 16.10 32.15
N SER A 185 -0.01 16.12 31.44
CA SER A 185 -0.16 15.55 30.09
C SER A 185 0.80 16.11 29.05
N ASP A 186 1.20 17.37 29.21
CA ASP A 186 2.00 18.10 28.25
C ASP A 186 3.53 17.98 28.51
N ALA A 187 3.91 17.36 29.63
CA ALA A 187 5.31 17.13 29.95
C ALA A 187 5.87 15.93 29.19
N ALA A 188 7.18 15.94 28.88
CA ALA A 188 7.81 14.93 28.02
C ALA A 188 7.63 13.50 28.56
N LEU A 189 7.73 13.28 29.87
CA LEU A 189 7.52 11.95 30.48
C LEU A 189 6.14 11.37 30.19
N ARG A 190 5.11 12.19 30.14
CA ARG A 190 3.72 11.79 29.89
C ARG A 190 3.37 11.82 28.41
N HIS A 191 3.84 12.82 27.68
CA HIS A 191 3.62 12.94 26.26
C HIS A 191 4.13 11.70 25.53
N TRP A 192 5.33 11.25 25.87
CA TRP A 192 5.95 10.08 25.27
C TRP A 192 5.59 8.75 25.94
N ASP A 193 4.65 8.78 26.90
CA ASP A 193 4.24 7.57 27.64
C ASP A 193 5.45 6.79 28.22
N LEU A 194 6.44 7.53 28.76
CA LEU A 194 7.61 6.93 29.41
C LEU A 194 7.27 6.37 30.78
N ILE A 195 6.26 6.95 31.43
CA ILE A 195 5.75 6.58 32.75
C ILE A 195 4.25 6.31 32.70
N GLU A 196 3.80 5.43 33.58
CA GLU A 196 2.39 5.08 33.79
C GLU A 196 1.92 5.62 35.14
N LEU A 197 0.72 6.24 35.18
CA LEU A 197 0.10 6.66 36.42
C LEU A 197 -0.74 5.55 37.06
N ALA A 198 -0.83 5.55 38.39
CA ALA A 198 -1.67 4.60 39.11
C ALA A 198 -3.15 4.69 38.68
N PRO A 199 -3.84 3.54 38.54
CA PRO A 199 -5.24 3.49 38.12
C PRO A 199 -6.15 4.31 39.05
N GLY A 200 -7.07 5.10 38.44
CA GLY A 200 -8.02 5.95 39.18
C GLY A 200 -7.52 7.34 39.54
N SER A 201 -6.27 7.68 39.28
CA SER A 201 -5.73 9.05 39.44
C SER A 201 -6.21 9.94 38.29
N ARG A 202 -7.31 10.68 38.49
CA ARG A 202 -7.87 11.59 37.46
C ARG A 202 -7.04 12.83 37.18
N VAL A 203 -6.23 13.23 38.14
CA VAL A 203 -5.29 14.36 38.07
C VAL A 203 -4.14 13.97 38.95
N VAL A 204 -2.98 14.54 38.77
CA VAL A 204 -1.82 14.40 39.64
C VAL A 204 -2.19 14.85 41.07
N SER A 205 -2.91 13.98 41.80
CA SER A 205 -3.30 14.20 43.21
C SER A 205 -2.14 13.87 44.14
N ALA A 206 -2.18 14.38 45.36
CA ALA A 206 -1.15 14.08 46.35
C ALA A 206 -1.00 12.57 46.66
N ASP A 207 -2.09 11.83 46.47
CA ASP A 207 -2.19 10.38 46.69
C ASP A 207 -1.92 9.55 45.42
N GLY A 208 -1.62 10.19 44.27
CA GLY A 208 -1.28 9.53 43.02
C GLY A 208 0.14 8.97 43.03
N GLY A 209 0.36 7.93 42.25
CA GLY A 209 1.68 7.36 42.05
C GLY A 209 1.99 7.19 40.56
N TYR A 210 3.25 6.98 40.23
CA TYR A 210 3.71 6.70 38.89
C TYR A 210 4.76 5.58 38.91
N ARG A 211 4.90 4.88 37.79
CA ARG A 211 5.96 3.88 37.57
C ARG A 211 6.50 4.01 36.15
N LEU A 212 7.64 3.39 35.91
CA LEU A 212 8.20 3.29 34.57
C LEU A 212 7.33 2.35 33.70
N GLN A 213 7.12 2.70 32.45
CA GLN A 213 6.50 1.79 31.49
C GLN A 213 7.37 0.52 31.33
N PRO A 214 6.79 -0.71 31.36
CA PRO A 214 7.57 -1.95 31.33
C PRO A 214 8.48 -2.07 30.09
N ALA A 215 8.02 -1.62 28.93
CA ALA A 215 8.82 -1.62 27.70
C ALA A 215 10.05 -0.69 27.81
N ILE A 216 9.88 0.47 28.48
CA ILE A 216 10.96 1.43 28.71
C ILE A 216 11.93 0.90 29.76
N ALA A 217 11.42 0.26 30.81
CA ALA A 217 12.26 -0.41 31.81
C ALA A 217 13.16 -1.48 31.15
N ALA A 218 12.57 -2.36 30.32
CA ALA A 218 13.33 -3.37 29.60
C ALA A 218 14.39 -2.76 28.65
N TYR A 219 14.05 -1.66 27.98
CA TYR A 219 14.97 -0.93 27.12
C TYR A 219 16.15 -0.32 27.90
N LEU A 220 15.88 0.41 29.00
CA LEU A 220 16.91 1.04 29.83
C LEU A 220 17.85 0.02 30.45
N LEU A 221 17.33 -1.14 30.85
CA LEU A 221 18.08 -2.27 31.36
C LEU A 221 18.82 -3.07 30.30
N ALA A 222 18.72 -2.68 29.03
CA ALA A 222 19.24 -3.39 27.86
C ALA A 222 18.79 -4.87 27.78
N ARG A 223 17.60 -5.20 28.33
CA ARG A 223 17.03 -6.56 28.31
C ARG A 223 16.32 -6.86 27.01
N ALA A 224 15.61 -5.91 26.46
CA ALA A 224 14.93 -6.02 25.18
C ALA A 224 14.76 -4.65 24.51
N ALA A 225 14.82 -4.63 23.16
CA ALA A 225 14.39 -3.47 22.40
C ALA A 225 12.86 -3.38 22.40
N PRO A 226 12.26 -2.18 22.36
CA PRO A 226 10.84 -2.00 22.21
C PRO A 226 10.31 -2.71 20.95
N GLN A 227 9.15 -3.35 21.06
CA GLN A 227 8.49 -3.98 19.93
C GLN A 227 7.52 -2.99 19.30
N LEU A 228 7.66 -2.76 17.99
CA LEU A 228 6.74 -1.89 17.27
C LEU A 228 5.44 -2.63 17.00
N HIS A 229 4.38 -2.23 17.67
CA HIS A 229 3.05 -2.79 17.48
C HIS A 229 1.97 -1.71 17.63
N LEU A 230 0.94 -1.87 16.83
CA LEU A 230 -0.33 -1.17 16.96
C LEU A 230 -1.40 -2.25 16.88
N GLU A 231 -1.85 -2.78 18.03
CA GLU A 231 -2.67 -4.02 18.18
C GLU A 231 -1.93 -5.30 17.73
N GLN A 232 -1.19 -5.27 16.63
CA GLN A 232 -0.37 -6.36 16.11
C GLN A 232 1.07 -5.92 15.87
N PRO A 233 2.05 -6.83 15.93
CA PRO A 233 3.42 -6.52 15.56
C PRO A 233 3.50 -5.98 14.12
N LEU A 234 4.28 -4.93 13.92
CA LEU A 234 4.53 -4.37 12.59
C LEU A 234 5.75 -5.03 11.95
N GLU A 235 5.69 -5.20 10.64
CA GLU A 235 6.75 -5.85 9.87
C GLU A 235 7.81 -4.83 9.42
N GLU A 236 9.08 -5.20 9.47
CA GLU A 236 10.13 -4.41 8.84
C GLU A 236 10.06 -4.55 7.32
N VAL A 237 10.38 -3.47 6.61
CA VAL A 237 10.56 -3.52 5.15
C VAL A 237 11.95 -4.07 4.89
N ASP A 238 12.01 -5.14 4.13
CA ASP A 238 13.29 -5.74 3.76
C ASP A 238 14.05 -4.82 2.79
N ALA A 239 15.27 -4.43 3.17
CA ALA A 239 16.18 -3.64 2.35
C ALA A 239 17.14 -4.59 1.59
N ALA A 240 16.60 -5.47 0.76
CA ALA A 240 17.37 -6.47 0.03
C ALA A 240 18.37 -5.89 -1.00
N LEU A 241 18.15 -4.64 -1.44
CA LEU A 241 18.92 -3.98 -2.47
C LEU A 241 19.37 -2.58 -2.03
N GLU A 242 20.55 -2.15 -2.47
CA GLU A 242 20.98 -0.76 -2.35
C GLU A 242 20.21 0.13 -3.35
N LEU A 243 20.17 1.46 -3.08
CA LEU A 243 19.41 2.41 -3.90
C LEU A 243 19.82 2.37 -5.39
N ASP A 244 21.11 2.18 -5.68
CA ASP A 244 21.65 2.14 -7.04
C ASP A 244 21.30 0.84 -7.77
N GLU A 245 21.03 -0.23 -7.06
CA GLU A 245 20.69 -1.54 -7.62
C GLU A 245 19.21 -1.65 -8.05
N HIS A 246 18.36 -0.76 -7.55
CA HIS A 246 16.96 -0.72 -7.97
C HIS A 246 16.80 -0.37 -9.45
N LEU A 247 15.94 -1.08 -10.15
CA LEU A 247 15.60 -0.81 -11.55
C LEU A 247 14.48 0.23 -11.62
N VAL A 248 14.84 1.49 -11.48
CA VAL A 248 13.96 2.66 -11.53
C VAL A 248 14.63 3.77 -12.36
N GLN A 249 13.87 4.78 -12.75
CA GLN A 249 14.40 5.92 -13.51
C GLN A 249 15.54 6.62 -12.75
N ASP A 250 16.62 6.95 -13.42
CA ASP A 250 17.78 7.60 -12.81
C ASP A 250 17.43 8.95 -12.16
N THR A 251 16.42 9.64 -12.68
CA THR A 251 15.91 10.89 -12.10
C THR A 251 15.34 10.68 -10.70
N VAL A 252 14.64 9.55 -10.44
CA VAL A 252 14.09 9.19 -9.14
C VAL A 252 15.22 8.90 -8.15
N LYS A 253 16.23 8.12 -8.57
CA LYS A 253 17.42 7.86 -7.75
C LYS A 253 18.13 9.13 -7.35
N GLN A 254 18.36 10.05 -8.30
CA GLN A 254 18.97 11.35 -8.04
C GLN A 254 18.16 12.18 -7.06
N GLN A 255 16.83 12.25 -7.22
CA GLN A 255 15.95 12.97 -6.31
C GLN A 255 16.02 12.42 -4.88
N LEU A 256 15.99 11.10 -4.72
CA LEU A 256 16.12 10.42 -3.44
C LEU A 256 17.49 10.69 -2.80
N SER A 257 18.56 10.53 -3.55
CA SER A 257 19.93 10.79 -3.07
C SER A 257 20.12 12.27 -2.68
N HIS A 258 19.63 13.20 -3.47
CA HIS A 258 19.68 14.62 -3.12
C HIS A 258 18.86 14.96 -1.87
N PHE A 259 17.70 14.34 -1.72
CA PHE A 259 16.87 14.49 -0.53
C PHE A 259 17.63 14.07 0.72
N ILE A 260 18.15 12.84 0.76
CA ILE A 260 18.78 12.31 1.97
C ILE A 260 20.06 13.06 2.34
N VAL A 261 20.89 13.43 1.38
CA VAL A 261 22.12 14.20 1.62
C VAL A 261 21.82 15.57 2.22
N ARG A 262 20.79 16.27 1.69
CA ARG A 262 20.42 17.60 2.22
C ARG A 262 19.81 17.54 3.60
N VAL A 263 19.02 16.50 3.86
CA VAL A 263 18.25 16.38 5.10
C VAL A 263 19.11 15.81 6.23
N ALA A 264 19.99 14.84 5.94
CA ALA A 264 20.93 14.30 6.93
C ALA A 264 21.97 15.33 7.38
N GLY A 265 22.36 16.28 6.51
CA GLY A 265 23.31 17.34 6.83
C GLY A 265 22.73 18.56 7.57
N ASN A 266 21.42 18.63 7.78
CA ASN A 266 20.78 19.81 8.37
C ASN A 266 20.25 19.49 9.79
N GLU A 267 21.15 19.55 10.79
CA GLU A 267 20.82 19.29 12.19
C GLU A 267 20.23 20.51 12.94
N ALA A 268 20.23 21.69 12.30
CA ALA A 268 20.06 22.95 13.04
C ALA A 268 18.61 23.35 13.35
N GLU A 269 17.57 22.72 12.75
CA GLU A 269 16.16 23.07 13.01
C GLU A 269 15.29 21.82 13.21
N PRO A 270 14.32 21.86 14.14
CA PRO A 270 13.32 20.80 14.29
C PRO A 270 12.36 20.82 13.09
N THR A 271 12.74 20.16 12.01
CA THR A 271 11.97 20.07 10.78
C THR A 271 11.58 18.61 10.54
N SER A 272 10.28 18.35 10.40
CA SER A 272 9.77 17.05 10.00
C SER A 272 9.60 16.97 8.49
N TYR A 273 9.90 15.83 7.90
CA TYR A 273 9.81 15.61 6.46
C TYR A 273 8.77 14.54 6.15
N LEU A 274 7.74 14.93 5.38
CA LEU A 274 6.75 14.02 4.83
C LEU A 274 7.20 13.59 3.44
N LEU A 275 7.86 12.45 3.33
CA LEU A 275 8.26 11.88 2.04
C LEU A 275 7.09 11.10 1.44
N HIS A 276 6.50 11.62 0.39
CA HIS A 276 5.44 10.95 -0.36
C HIS A 276 6.02 10.31 -1.62
N LEU A 277 6.05 8.98 -1.64
CA LEU A 277 6.46 8.18 -2.80
C LEU A 277 5.20 7.75 -3.56
N GLN A 278 5.10 8.13 -4.82
CA GLN A 278 3.96 7.79 -5.67
C GLN A 278 4.42 7.04 -6.92
N GLY A 279 3.80 5.90 -7.21
CA GLY A 279 4.12 5.09 -8.37
C GLY A 279 3.20 3.89 -8.54
N PRO A 280 3.28 3.20 -9.68
CA PRO A 280 2.40 2.08 -10.01
C PRO A 280 2.69 0.79 -9.22
N ASP A 281 3.86 0.70 -8.59
CA ASP A 281 4.33 -0.46 -7.85
C ASP A 281 4.57 -0.07 -6.37
N PRO A 282 3.61 -0.33 -5.45
CA PRO A 282 3.76 0.01 -4.03
C PRO A 282 4.95 -0.70 -3.37
N GLY A 283 5.23 -1.96 -3.72
CA GLY A 283 6.35 -2.73 -3.18
C GLY A 283 7.70 -2.11 -3.54
N LEU A 284 7.84 -1.63 -4.78
CA LEU A 284 9.03 -0.88 -5.20
C LEU A 284 9.19 0.42 -4.38
N GLN A 285 8.10 1.15 -4.11
CA GLN A 285 8.16 2.38 -3.32
C GLN A 285 8.62 2.11 -1.88
N GLU A 286 8.12 1.04 -1.28
CA GLU A 286 8.55 0.60 0.06
C GLU A 286 10.03 0.22 0.07
N SER A 287 10.48 -0.56 -0.91
CA SER A 287 11.88 -0.98 -1.05
C SER A 287 12.81 0.21 -1.30
N LEU A 288 12.40 1.20 -2.11
CA LEU A 288 13.14 2.44 -2.31
C LEU A 288 13.26 3.27 -1.02
N ALA A 289 12.19 3.32 -0.21
CA ALA A 289 12.23 3.98 1.10
C ALA A 289 13.21 3.25 2.03
N ALA A 290 13.16 1.91 2.08
CA ALA A 290 14.07 1.12 2.91
C ALA A 290 15.54 1.27 2.47
N ALA A 291 15.81 1.25 1.18
CA ALA A 291 17.14 1.50 0.63
C ALA A 291 17.64 2.92 0.95
N LEU A 292 16.77 3.93 0.80
CA LEU A 292 17.09 5.32 1.07
C LEU A 292 17.51 5.53 2.54
N PHE A 293 16.66 5.12 3.48
CA PHE A 293 16.92 5.30 4.91
C PHE A 293 18.02 4.36 5.41
N GLY A 294 18.23 3.22 4.75
CA GLY A 294 19.35 2.33 4.98
C GLY A 294 20.71 3.01 4.82
N THR A 295 20.83 3.99 3.91
CA THR A 295 22.07 4.76 3.69
C THR A 295 22.49 5.59 4.92
N ILE A 296 21.56 5.94 5.79
CA ILE A 296 21.80 6.65 7.05
C ILE A 296 21.64 5.76 8.29
N GLY A 297 21.64 4.43 8.11
CA GLY A 297 21.56 3.45 9.20
C GLY A 297 20.19 3.33 9.87
N MET A 298 19.12 3.83 9.23
CA MET A 298 17.75 3.67 9.69
C MET A 298 17.05 2.54 8.92
N ARG A 299 16.15 1.82 9.58
CA ARG A 299 15.30 0.81 8.92
C ARG A 299 13.86 1.30 8.82
N CYS A 300 13.16 0.82 7.81
CA CYS A 300 11.75 1.14 7.58
C CYS A 300 10.84 0.06 8.17
N VAL A 301 9.69 0.48 8.70
CA VAL A 301 8.65 -0.42 9.24
C VAL A 301 7.32 -0.08 8.58
N ARG A 302 6.63 -1.11 8.10
CA ARG A 302 5.30 -0.98 7.49
C ARG A 302 4.26 -0.60 8.52
N LEU A 303 3.53 0.46 8.25
CA LEU A 303 2.34 0.86 8.99
C LEU A 303 1.12 0.74 8.04
N PRO A 304 0.46 -0.42 7.97
CA PRO A 304 -0.70 -0.58 7.11
C PRO A 304 -1.86 0.28 7.59
N ALA A 305 -2.51 1.00 6.70
CA ALA A 305 -3.67 1.83 7.02
C ALA A 305 -4.82 1.01 7.65
N LYS A 306 -4.94 -0.29 7.33
CA LYS A 306 -5.87 -1.22 7.97
C LYS A 306 -5.60 -1.41 9.47
N ALA A 307 -4.33 -1.40 9.91
CA ALA A 307 -3.97 -1.52 11.32
C ALA A 307 -4.44 -0.29 12.13
N ILE A 308 -4.31 0.90 11.54
CA ILE A 308 -4.84 2.14 12.14
C ILE A 308 -6.37 2.07 12.27
N ARG A 309 -7.08 1.58 11.23
CA ARG A 309 -8.53 1.41 11.27
C ARG A 309 -8.96 0.38 12.31
N GLN A 310 -8.21 -0.70 12.46
CA GLN A 310 -8.47 -1.72 13.46
C GLN A 310 -8.29 -1.14 14.88
N ALA A 311 -7.16 -0.49 15.15
CA ALA A 311 -6.91 0.20 16.43
C ALA A 311 -7.98 1.24 16.75
N TRP A 312 -8.49 1.96 15.74
CA TRP A 312 -9.61 2.87 15.88
C TRP A 312 -10.91 2.15 16.28
N ALA A 313 -11.20 1.01 15.66
CA ALA A 313 -12.39 0.22 15.95
C ALA A 313 -12.32 -0.44 17.32
N ASP A 314 -11.19 -1.05 17.67
CA ASP A 314 -10.96 -1.76 18.94
C ASP A 314 -10.92 -0.78 20.12
N GLY A 315 -10.40 0.44 19.91
CA GLY A 315 -10.44 1.55 20.86
C GLY A 315 -11.82 2.19 21.03
N GLN A 316 -12.90 1.52 20.64
CA GLN A 316 -14.29 2.04 20.71
C GLN A 316 -14.47 3.40 20.00
N ARG A 317 -13.69 3.64 18.95
CA ARG A 317 -13.67 4.92 18.20
C ARG A 317 -13.32 6.12 19.07
N ASN A 318 -12.47 5.92 20.07
CA ASN A 318 -11.98 6.97 20.93
C ASN A 318 -10.70 7.59 20.36
N ARG A 319 -10.76 8.86 19.97
CA ARG A 319 -9.66 9.63 19.41
C ARG A 319 -8.43 9.65 20.32
N ALA A 320 -8.63 9.86 21.62
CA ALA A 320 -7.53 9.93 22.59
C ALA A 320 -6.77 8.59 22.71
N THR A 321 -7.49 7.47 22.65
CA THR A 321 -6.89 6.13 22.71
C THR A 321 -6.03 5.85 21.48
N LEU A 322 -6.52 6.22 20.28
CA LEU A 322 -5.75 6.05 19.04
C LEU A 322 -4.49 6.91 19.05
N ILE A 323 -4.61 8.21 19.41
CA ILE A 323 -3.47 9.12 19.48
C ILE A 323 -2.43 8.59 20.47
N ALA A 324 -2.84 8.15 21.66
CA ALA A 324 -1.93 7.55 22.62
C ALA A 324 -1.23 6.28 22.09
N GLY A 325 -1.94 5.43 21.35
CA GLY A 325 -1.37 4.25 20.68
C GLY A 325 -0.33 4.63 19.63
N LEU A 326 -0.64 5.62 18.79
CA LEU A 326 0.28 6.13 17.76
C LEU A 326 1.50 6.81 18.38
N THR A 327 1.32 7.59 19.46
CA THR A 327 2.45 8.22 20.17
C THR A 327 3.41 7.18 20.74
N ARG A 328 2.88 6.10 21.33
CA ARG A 328 3.70 4.95 21.78
C ARG A 328 4.45 4.30 20.63
N LEU A 329 3.77 4.04 19.52
CA LEU A 329 4.40 3.49 18.33
C LEU A 329 5.54 4.39 17.82
N CYS A 330 5.32 5.71 17.78
CA CYS A 330 6.33 6.68 17.39
C CYS A 330 7.52 6.70 18.34
N ARG A 331 7.27 6.66 19.65
CA ARG A 331 8.29 6.53 20.67
C ARG A 331 9.18 5.30 20.44
N ASP A 332 8.54 4.16 20.27
CA ASP A 332 9.24 2.88 20.09
C ASP A 332 10.02 2.84 18.76
N ALA A 333 9.48 3.45 17.72
CA ALA A 333 10.17 3.62 16.44
C ALA A 333 11.43 4.49 16.59
N LEU A 334 11.33 5.60 17.31
CA LEU A 334 12.48 6.47 17.60
C LEU A 334 13.56 5.75 18.40
N LEU A 335 13.18 5.04 19.47
CA LEU A 335 14.11 4.28 20.30
C LEU A 335 14.84 3.18 19.55
N CYS A 336 14.18 2.61 18.53
CA CYS A 336 14.74 1.55 17.66
C CYS A 336 15.42 2.09 16.39
N ASN A 337 15.50 3.41 16.20
CA ASN A 337 15.99 4.05 14.98
C ASN A 337 15.25 3.56 13.73
N ARG A 338 13.91 3.64 13.76
CA ARG A 338 13.02 3.18 12.68
C ARG A 338 12.22 4.32 12.07
N VAL A 339 11.98 4.23 10.77
CA VAL A 339 11.10 5.13 10.01
C VAL A 339 9.78 4.41 9.71
N LEU A 340 8.67 5.06 10.03
CA LEU A 340 7.34 4.52 9.74
C LEU A 340 6.95 4.80 8.30
N VAL A 341 6.51 3.77 7.58
CA VAL A 341 6.05 3.83 6.19
C VAL A 341 4.58 3.50 6.14
N LEU A 342 3.73 4.50 5.92
CA LEU A 342 2.29 4.34 5.79
C LEU A 342 1.96 3.79 4.39
N ILE A 343 1.29 2.64 4.37
CA ILE A 343 0.92 1.94 3.15
C ILE A 343 -0.59 1.66 3.10
N ASP A 344 -1.08 1.29 1.92
CA ASP A 344 -2.49 0.88 1.69
C ASP A 344 -3.50 1.94 2.13
N CYS A 345 -3.40 3.16 1.59
CA CYS A 345 -4.22 4.30 1.97
C CYS A 345 -5.43 4.59 1.04
N PRO A 346 -6.24 3.62 0.56
CA PRO A 346 -7.37 3.88 -0.33
C PRO A 346 -8.47 4.73 0.32
N TRP A 347 -8.62 4.66 1.65
CA TRP A 347 -9.59 5.44 2.42
C TRP A 347 -9.18 6.92 2.59
N LEU A 348 -7.93 7.26 2.29
CA LEU A 348 -7.45 8.64 2.24
C LEU A 348 -8.08 9.44 1.09
N SER A 349 -8.64 8.76 0.08
CA SER A 349 -9.29 9.38 -1.08
C SER A 349 -10.81 9.49 -0.96
N ALA A 350 -11.45 8.82 0.02
CA ALA A 350 -12.90 8.85 0.20
C ALA A 350 -13.38 10.13 0.89
N GLN A 351 -14.47 10.71 0.40
CA GLN A 351 -15.01 12.01 0.84
C GLN A 351 -15.83 11.95 2.14
N ASP A 352 -15.89 10.81 2.84
CA ASP A 352 -16.71 10.66 4.04
C ASP A 352 -15.91 10.88 5.33
N SER A 353 -16.57 11.21 6.42
CA SER A 353 -16.16 11.52 7.82
C SER A 353 -14.84 10.94 8.39
N ALA A 354 -14.06 10.26 7.58
CA ALA A 354 -12.69 9.83 7.84
C ALA A 354 -11.66 10.98 7.76
N ASP A 355 -12.11 12.18 7.38
CA ASP A 355 -11.23 13.31 7.13
C ASP A 355 -10.49 13.76 8.39
N ASP A 356 -11.19 13.85 9.51
CA ASP A 356 -10.60 14.26 10.80
C ASP A 356 -9.62 13.22 11.34
N LEU A 357 -9.89 11.92 11.13
CA LEU A 357 -9.04 10.86 11.62
C LEU A 357 -7.67 10.84 10.92
N LEU A 358 -7.66 11.07 9.60
CA LEU A 358 -6.40 11.15 8.86
C LEU A 358 -5.56 12.34 9.32
N ASP A 359 -6.21 13.49 9.51
CA ASP A 359 -5.53 14.69 9.97
C ASP A 359 -4.85 14.42 11.33
N ASP A 360 -5.55 13.74 12.26
CA ASP A 360 -5.00 13.36 13.56
C ASP A 360 -3.82 12.39 13.45
N VAL A 361 -3.95 11.38 12.60
CA VAL A 361 -2.87 10.41 12.37
C VAL A 361 -1.64 11.11 11.79
N CYS A 362 -1.82 11.90 10.73
CA CYS A 362 -0.71 12.63 10.12
C CYS A 362 -0.09 13.65 11.07
N HIS A 363 -0.90 14.36 11.85
CA HIS A 363 -0.40 15.30 12.86
C HIS A 363 0.42 14.58 13.92
N THR A 364 -0.09 13.48 14.49
CA THR A 364 0.63 12.72 15.50
C THR A 364 1.97 12.19 14.97
N LEU A 365 1.99 11.68 13.73
CA LEU A 365 3.20 11.15 13.11
C LEU A 365 4.21 12.25 12.77
N LEU A 366 3.76 13.41 12.29
CA LEU A 366 4.62 14.56 11.99
C LEU A 366 5.15 15.26 13.23
N ASP A 367 4.38 15.29 14.33
CA ASP A 367 4.83 15.79 15.62
C ASP A 367 5.93 14.94 16.23
N SER A 368 5.81 13.63 16.01
CA SER A 368 6.61 12.64 16.72
C SER A 368 7.82 12.15 15.91
N GLN A 369 7.80 12.29 14.58
CA GLN A 369 8.83 11.71 13.70
C GLN A 369 9.52 12.78 12.85
N ARG A 370 10.85 12.71 12.77
CA ARG A 370 11.61 13.55 11.84
C ARG A 370 11.35 13.14 10.37
N TYR A 371 11.19 11.86 10.12
CA TYR A 371 10.92 11.28 8.80
C TYR A 371 9.66 10.44 8.84
N PHE A 372 8.71 10.77 8.00
CA PHE A 372 7.50 10.00 7.81
C PHE A 372 7.29 9.75 6.33
N VAL A 373 7.11 8.49 5.94
CA VAL A 373 6.95 8.08 4.56
C VAL A 373 5.51 7.66 4.31
N VAL A 374 4.96 8.10 3.17
CA VAL A 374 3.64 7.67 2.69
C VAL A 374 3.79 7.11 1.28
N VAL A 375 3.28 5.91 1.06
CA VAL A 375 3.27 5.25 -0.24
C VAL A 375 1.88 5.39 -0.86
N ASN A 376 1.81 5.94 -2.08
CA ASN A 376 0.58 6.05 -2.89
C ASN A 376 -0.62 6.73 -2.20
N GLY A 377 -0.37 7.72 -1.35
CA GLY A 377 -1.43 8.53 -0.73
C GLY A 377 -1.93 9.66 -1.64
N PRO A 378 -3.02 10.36 -1.27
CA PRO A 378 -3.56 11.50 -2.00
C PRO A 378 -2.63 12.73 -1.87
N ALA A 379 -1.79 12.95 -2.87
CA ALA A 379 -0.70 13.94 -2.85
C ALA A 379 -1.15 15.35 -2.47
N ARG A 380 -2.26 15.82 -3.04
CA ARG A 380 -2.78 17.16 -2.77
C ARG A 380 -3.17 17.34 -1.30
N ARG A 381 -3.86 16.35 -0.75
CA ARG A 381 -4.30 16.38 0.64
C ARG A 381 -3.14 16.31 1.63
N LEU A 382 -2.17 15.43 1.38
CA LEU A 382 -0.96 15.32 2.21
C LEU A 382 -0.14 16.61 2.21
N ALA A 383 -0.03 17.27 1.05
CA ALA A 383 0.61 18.58 0.96
C ALA A 383 -0.17 19.66 1.74
N ASP A 384 -1.50 19.70 1.60
CA ASP A 384 -2.36 20.64 2.34
C ASP A 384 -2.30 20.41 3.86
N LEU A 385 -2.21 19.17 4.31
CA LEU A 385 -2.03 18.81 5.73
C LEU A 385 -0.69 19.32 6.26
N ALA A 386 0.40 19.05 5.54
CA ALA A 386 1.73 19.52 5.94
C ALA A 386 1.81 21.06 5.99
N HIS A 387 1.13 21.75 5.06
CA HIS A 387 1.08 23.22 5.05
C HIS A 387 0.24 23.83 6.19
N ARG A 388 -0.85 23.15 6.59
CA ARG A 388 -1.72 23.60 7.70
C ARG A 388 -1.12 23.31 9.08
N TYR A 389 -0.10 22.48 9.15
CA TYR A 389 0.53 22.07 10.37
C TYR A 389 1.23 23.25 11.06
N ARG A 390 0.79 23.59 12.30
CA ARG A 390 1.24 24.80 13.01
C ARG A 390 2.37 24.56 14.02
N GLY A 391 2.66 23.31 14.39
CA GLY A 391 3.56 22.99 15.51
C GLY A 391 5.04 23.06 15.16
N HIS A 392 5.45 22.36 14.13
CA HIS A 392 6.84 22.33 13.61
C HIS A 392 6.82 22.58 12.11
N ARG A 393 7.99 22.91 11.53
CA ARG A 393 8.10 23.04 10.08
C ARG A 393 8.01 21.64 9.43
N ALA A 394 6.83 21.25 8.94
CA ALA A 394 6.68 20.04 8.16
C ALA A 394 6.87 20.37 6.67
N ILE A 395 7.80 19.68 6.02
CA ILE A 395 8.09 19.87 4.59
C ILE A 395 7.60 18.64 3.82
N PRO A 396 6.55 18.80 2.97
CA PRO A 396 6.13 17.73 2.09
C PRO A 396 7.07 17.61 0.90
N VAL A 397 7.55 16.42 0.64
CA VAL A 397 8.41 16.07 -0.49
C VAL A 397 7.72 14.99 -1.31
N LEU A 398 7.30 15.32 -2.53
CA LEU A 398 6.66 14.36 -3.44
C LEU A 398 7.68 13.89 -4.47
N ILE A 399 7.91 12.57 -4.51
CA ILE A 399 8.71 11.91 -5.54
C ILE A 399 7.81 10.95 -6.29
N LYS A 400 7.73 11.12 -7.62
CA LYS A 400 6.92 10.29 -8.50
C LYS A 400 7.81 9.38 -9.32
N SER A 401 7.55 8.09 -9.25
CA SER A 401 8.11 7.12 -10.17
C SER A 401 7.06 6.81 -11.25
N ALA A 402 7.41 6.98 -12.50
CA ALA A 402 6.56 6.58 -13.61
C ALA A 402 6.63 5.06 -13.82
N ALA A 403 5.65 4.50 -14.55
CA ALA A 403 5.75 3.13 -15.03
C ALA A 403 7.07 2.95 -15.82
N PRO A 404 7.69 1.76 -15.77
CA PRO A 404 8.92 1.50 -16.48
C PRO A 404 8.76 1.76 -17.99
N ASP A 405 9.66 2.55 -18.58
CA ASP A 405 9.76 2.66 -20.02
C ASP A 405 10.28 1.34 -20.63
N THR A 406 10.35 1.26 -21.93
CA THR A 406 10.72 0.01 -22.61
C THR A 406 12.15 -0.43 -22.32
N ALA A 407 13.07 0.53 -22.22
CA ALA A 407 14.47 0.20 -21.92
C ALA A 407 14.59 -0.37 -20.49
N LEU A 408 13.89 0.24 -19.55
CA LEU A 408 13.86 -0.21 -18.17
C LEU A 408 13.12 -1.54 -18.02
N ARG A 409 11.94 -1.72 -18.68
CA ARG A 409 11.23 -3.00 -18.70
C ARG A 409 12.09 -4.13 -19.26
N ARG A 410 12.81 -3.86 -20.35
CA ARG A 410 13.74 -4.84 -20.90
C ARG A 410 14.77 -5.28 -19.89
N ARG A 411 15.41 -4.34 -19.18
CA ARG A 411 16.38 -4.63 -18.13
C ARG A 411 15.76 -5.44 -16.97
N ILE A 412 14.50 -5.15 -16.62
CA ILE A 412 13.76 -5.90 -15.59
C ILE A 412 13.54 -7.35 -16.04
N TRP A 413 13.07 -7.57 -17.27
CA TRP A 413 12.94 -8.92 -17.83
C TRP A 413 14.27 -9.67 -17.89
N GLU A 414 15.32 -9.02 -18.39
CA GLU A 414 16.67 -9.59 -18.48
C GLU A 414 17.27 -9.96 -17.10
N ARG A 415 16.86 -9.26 -16.05
CA ARG A 415 17.26 -9.57 -14.66
C ARG A 415 16.55 -10.80 -14.12
N HIS A 416 15.23 -10.89 -14.31
CA HIS A 416 14.41 -11.90 -13.64
C HIS A 416 14.31 -13.22 -14.41
N LEU A 417 14.30 -13.22 -15.74
CA LEU A 417 14.16 -14.44 -16.55
C LEU A 417 15.23 -15.51 -16.24
N PRO A 418 16.55 -15.18 -16.22
CA PRO A 418 17.58 -16.18 -15.96
C PRO A 418 17.50 -16.78 -14.56
N ALA A 419 17.06 -16.01 -13.56
CA ALA A 419 16.93 -16.47 -12.18
C ALA A 419 15.94 -17.64 -12.03
N PHE A 420 15.01 -17.79 -12.98
CA PHE A 420 14.02 -18.87 -13.00
C PHE A 420 14.21 -19.84 -14.18
N GLY A 421 15.38 -19.81 -14.82
CA GLY A 421 15.76 -20.76 -15.87
C GLY A 421 15.15 -20.46 -17.26
N PHE A 422 14.66 -19.24 -17.50
CA PHE A 422 14.17 -18.83 -18.81
C PHE A 422 15.27 -18.14 -19.63
N SER A 423 15.36 -18.52 -20.89
CA SER A 423 16.26 -17.90 -21.89
C SER A 423 15.49 -17.72 -23.20
N PRO A 424 14.52 -16.80 -23.25
CA PRO A 424 13.69 -16.60 -24.44
C PRO A 424 14.53 -16.08 -25.61
N VAL A 425 14.07 -16.38 -26.83
CA VAL A 425 14.64 -15.80 -28.06
C VAL A 425 14.39 -14.29 -28.06
N GLU A 426 15.28 -13.53 -28.69
CA GLU A 426 15.21 -12.07 -28.76
C GLU A 426 13.84 -11.55 -29.24
N ALA A 427 13.21 -12.24 -30.18
CA ALA A 427 11.89 -11.89 -30.66
C ALA A 427 10.81 -12.04 -29.56
N THR A 428 10.89 -13.10 -28.76
CA THR A 428 9.99 -13.34 -27.61
C THR A 428 10.17 -12.28 -26.56
N LEU A 429 11.43 -11.96 -26.17
CA LEU A 429 11.72 -10.92 -25.21
C LEU A 429 11.20 -9.56 -25.68
N THR A 430 11.43 -9.22 -26.93
CA THR A 430 10.93 -7.98 -27.52
C THR A 430 9.40 -7.91 -27.51
N SER A 431 8.71 -9.03 -27.79
CA SER A 431 7.26 -9.12 -27.71
C SER A 431 6.76 -8.93 -26.27
N LEU A 432 7.36 -9.59 -25.27
CA LEU A 432 7.01 -9.44 -23.86
C LEU A 432 7.16 -7.99 -23.39
N VAL A 433 8.28 -7.37 -23.72
CA VAL A 433 8.58 -5.97 -23.36
C VAL A 433 7.58 -4.98 -23.98
N ASN A 434 7.18 -5.19 -25.21
CA ASN A 434 6.31 -4.27 -25.95
C ASN A 434 4.82 -4.49 -25.67
N GLN A 435 4.41 -5.73 -25.41
CA GLN A 435 3.01 -6.10 -25.21
C GLN A 435 2.56 -5.88 -23.76
N TYR A 436 3.42 -6.15 -22.77
CA TYR A 436 3.05 -6.07 -21.37
C TYR A 436 3.71 -4.88 -20.68
N LEU A 437 2.90 -3.88 -20.31
CA LEU A 437 3.34 -2.66 -19.62
C LEU A 437 3.47 -2.90 -18.11
N PHE A 438 4.08 -4.00 -17.73
CA PHE A 438 4.16 -4.46 -16.35
C PHE A 438 5.15 -3.65 -15.51
N THR A 439 4.87 -3.56 -14.22
CA THR A 439 5.81 -3.16 -13.18
C THR A 439 6.82 -4.28 -12.89
N GLU A 440 7.86 -4.00 -12.11
CA GLU A 440 8.84 -5.02 -11.71
C GLU A 440 8.19 -6.17 -10.94
N GLU A 441 7.28 -5.86 -10.01
CA GLU A 441 6.53 -6.86 -9.25
C GLU A 441 5.69 -7.75 -10.17
N GLN A 442 4.96 -7.17 -11.12
CA GLN A 442 4.14 -7.91 -12.07
C GLN A 442 4.98 -8.82 -12.97
N ILE A 443 6.15 -8.36 -13.42
CA ILE A 443 7.10 -9.17 -14.20
C ILE A 443 7.59 -10.35 -13.36
N LEU A 444 8.02 -10.09 -12.14
CA LEU A 444 8.51 -11.13 -11.23
C LEU A 444 7.44 -12.18 -10.94
N MET A 445 6.19 -11.75 -10.71
CA MET A 445 5.08 -12.67 -10.49
C MET A 445 4.76 -13.50 -11.73
N ALA A 446 4.76 -12.89 -12.93
CA ALA A 446 4.55 -13.62 -14.18
C ALA A 446 5.65 -14.67 -14.43
N VAL A 447 6.91 -14.32 -14.17
CA VAL A 447 8.05 -15.27 -14.32
C VAL A 447 7.95 -16.42 -13.32
N LYS A 448 7.60 -16.15 -12.06
CA LYS A 448 7.38 -17.18 -11.02
C LYS A 448 6.25 -18.12 -11.39
N GLU A 449 5.13 -17.57 -11.88
CA GLU A 449 3.98 -18.36 -12.33
C GLU A 449 4.32 -19.26 -13.51
N ALA A 450 5.03 -18.73 -14.51
CA ALA A 450 5.51 -19.52 -15.65
C ALA A 450 6.45 -20.66 -15.23
N ALA A 451 7.34 -20.39 -14.25
CA ALA A 451 8.23 -21.40 -13.70
C ALA A 451 7.46 -22.48 -12.93
N SER A 452 6.48 -22.10 -12.11
CA SER A 452 5.62 -23.03 -11.38
C SER A 452 4.88 -24.01 -12.32
N ARG A 453 4.34 -23.52 -13.44
CA ARG A 453 3.70 -24.36 -14.45
C ARG A 453 4.66 -25.35 -15.08
N GLY A 454 5.90 -24.93 -15.34
CA GLY A 454 6.93 -25.83 -15.86
C GLY A 454 7.32 -26.96 -14.90
N LEU A 455 7.14 -26.76 -13.58
CA LEU A 455 7.35 -27.82 -12.58
C LEU A 455 6.21 -28.84 -12.54
N VAL A 456 4.98 -28.40 -12.86
CA VAL A 456 3.79 -29.28 -12.83
C VAL A 456 3.62 -30.05 -14.14
N ASN A 457 3.75 -29.34 -15.28
CA ASN A 457 3.50 -29.89 -16.62
C ASN A 457 4.66 -29.51 -17.57
N PRO A 458 5.83 -30.18 -17.50
CA PRO A 458 7.01 -29.77 -18.26
C PRO A 458 6.87 -29.93 -19.78
N ASP A 459 6.06 -30.89 -20.24
CA ASP A 459 5.99 -31.30 -21.65
C ASP A 459 4.77 -30.78 -22.42
N GLU A 460 3.80 -30.13 -21.75
CA GLU A 460 2.56 -29.68 -22.40
C GLU A 460 2.72 -28.38 -23.20
N GLN A 461 3.63 -27.50 -22.80
CA GLN A 461 3.79 -26.18 -23.40
C GLN A 461 5.26 -25.79 -23.51
N SER A 462 5.60 -25.03 -24.54
CA SER A 462 6.94 -24.43 -24.64
C SER A 462 7.18 -23.40 -23.54
N ALA A 463 8.45 -23.10 -23.24
CA ALA A 463 8.81 -22.08 -22.26
C ALA A 463 8.21 -20.70 -22.59
N ASP A 464 8.17 -20.35 -23.86
CA ASP A 464 7.62 -19.09 -24.36
C ASP A 464 6.10 -19.03 -24.18
N GLU A 465 5.37 -20.12 -24.49
CA GLU A 465 3.93 -20.20 -24.26
C GLU A 465 3.56 -20.06 -22.80
N ARG A 466 4.30 -20.71 -21.89
CA ARG A 466 4.10 -20.56 -20.44
C ARG A 466 4.29 -19.13 -19.97
N LEU A 467 5.30 -18.42 -20.51
CA LEU A 467 5.54 -17.01 -20.18
C LEU A 467 4.36 -16.12 -20.64
N PHE A 468 3.89 -16.30 -21.87
CA PHE A 468 2.75 -15.51 -22.39
C PHE A 468 1.45 -15.80 -21.62
N ASP A 469 1.18 -17.06 -21.28
CA ASP A 469 0.02 -17.44 -20.50
C ASP A 469 0.06 -16.87 -19.08
N ALA A 470 1.23 -16.92 -18.43
CA ALA A 470 1.42 -16.32 -17.12
C ALA A 470 1.27 -14.79 -17.16
N CYS A 471 1.78 -14.13 -18.21
CA CYS A 471 1.59 -12.70 -18.40
C CYS A 471 0.10 -12.36 -18.59
N ARG A 472 -0.62 -13.16 -19.38
CA ARG A 472 -2.06 -13.00 -19.57
C ARG A 472 -2.82 -13.10 -18.24
N GLU A 473 -2.53 -14.12 -17.43
CA GLU A 473 -3.19 -14.29 -16.13
C GLU A 473 -2.80 -13.19 -15.14
N GLN A 474 -1.53 -12.74 -15.16
CA GLN A 474 -1.12 -11.62 -14.33
C GLN A 474 -1.89 -10.34 -14.69
N SER A 475 -2.18 -10.12 -15.97
CA SER A 475 -3.04 -9.01 -16.42
C SER A 475 -4.49 -9.14 -15.92
N LEU A 476 -4.98 -10.35 -15.62
CA LEU A 476 -6.37 -10.65 -15.26
C LEU A 476 -6.67 -10.60 -13.76
N LYS A 477 -5.69 -10.34 -12.89
CA LYS A 477 -5.90 -10.34 -11.43
C LYS A 477 -6.90 -9.30 -10.93
N GLU A 478 -7.11 -8.23 -11.68
CA GLU A 478 -8.18 -7.26 -11.43
C GLU A 478 -9.40 -7.60 -12.30
N GLN A 479 -10.53 -7.99 -11.70
CA GLN A 479 -11.77 -8.24 -12.44
C GLN A 479 -12.42 -6.91 -12.84
N LEU A 480 -12.68 -6.75 -14.13
CA LEU A 480 -13.50 -5.65 -14.65
C LEU A 480 -14.97 -5.89 -14.26
N SER A 481 -15.50 -5.11 -13.35
CA SER A 481 -16.86 -5.30 -12.79
C SER A 481 -17.99 -5.15 -13.80
N VAL A 482 -17.74 -4.45 -14.92
CA VAL A 482 -18.74 -4.11 -15.96
C VAL A 482 -18.40 -4.67 -17.34
N ALA A 483 -17.42 -5.57 -17.45
CA ALA A 483 -17.02 -6.19 -18.70
C ALA A 483 -16.79 -7.69 -18.53
N GLN A 484 -17.12 -8.47 -19.56
CA GLN A 484 -16.98 -9.91 -19.57
C GLN A 484 -15.80 -10.33 -20.44
N GLU A 485 -14.90 -11.16 -19.90
CA GLU A 485 -13.83 -11.77 -20.69
C GLU A 485 -14.40 -12.72 -21.76
N VAL A 486 -13.94 -12.57 -22.99
CA VAL A 486 -14.31 -13.44 -24.11
C VAL A 486 -13.13 -14.35 -24.43
N LYS A 487 -13.23 -15.62 -24.03
CA LYS A 487 -12.24 -16.66 -24.35
C LYS A 487 -12.68 -17.45 -25.59
N THR A 488 -11.90 -17.35 -26.64
CA THR A 488 -12.19 -18.12 -27.88
C THR A 488 -10.88 -18.68 -28.45
N PRO A 489 -10.92 -19.90 -29.03
CA PRO A 489 -9.73 -20.51 -29.61
C PRO A 489 -9.47 -20.04 -31.06
N TYR A 490 -10.22 -19.05 -31.57
CA TYR A 490 -10.16 -18.66 -32.97
C TYR A 490 -8.82 -18.02 -33.36
N ARG A 491 -8.31 -18.44 -34.50
CA ARG A 491 -7.11 -17.92 -35.14
C ARG A 491 -7.42 -17.27 -36.48
N PHE A 492 -6.45 -16.60 -37.08
CA PHE A 492 -6.60 -15.93 -38.36
C PHE A 492 -6.93 -16.91 -39.55
N SER A 493 -6.63 -18.20 -39.38
CA SER A 493 -7.02 -19.29 -40.32
C SER A 493 -8.49 -19.58 -40.32
N ASP A 494 -9.19 -19.31 -39.23
CA ASP A 494 -10.57 -19.79 -39.03
C ASP A 494 -11.62 -18.81 -39.57
N ILE A 495 -11.21 -17.55 -39.83
CA ILE A 495 -12.12 -16.51 -40.31
C ILE A 495 -12.12 -16.43 -41.84
N VAL A 496 -13.31 -16.47 -42.43
CA VAL A 496 -13.50 -16.34 -43.88
C VAL A 496 -13.92 -14.92 -44.21
N LEU A 497 -13.01 -14.16 -44.81
CA LEU A 497 -13.20 -12.75 -45.14
C LEU A 497 -12.78 -12.43 -46.58
N PRO A 498 -13.29 -11.32 -47.16
CA PRO A 498 -12.73 -10.74 -48.39
C PRO A 498 -11.24 -10.39 -48.20
N ALA A 499 -10.48 -10.44 -49.32
CA ALA A 499 -9.06 -10.11 -49.27
C ALA A 499 -8.79 -8.68 -48.72
N THR A 500 -9.64 -7.73 -49.08
CA THR A 500 -9.56 -6.34 -48.60
C THR A 500 -9.76 -6.21 -47.08
N THR A 501 -10.80 -6.86 -46.54
CA THR A 501 -11.09 -6.89 -45.12
C THR A 501 -9.96 -7.59 -44.34
N ARG A 502 -9.46 -8.72 -44.91
CA ARG A 502 -8.33 -9.44 -44.31
C ARG A 502 -7.07 -8.61 -44.25
N GLN A 503 -6.76 -7.88 -45.34
CA GLN A 503 -5.60 -6.98 -45.38
C GLN A 503 -5.72 -5.85 -44.35
N ALA A 504 -6.90 -5.23 -44.24
CA ALA A 504 -7.13 -4.19 -43.22
C ALA A 504 -6.94 -4.69 -41.77
N LEU A 505 -7.34 -5.96 -41.48
CA LEU A 505 -7.07 -6.57 -40.17
C LEU A 505 -5.58 -6.81 -39.94
N LEU A 506 -4.82 -7.22 -40.95
CA LEU A 506 -3.35 -7.34 -40.84
C LEU A 506 -2.69 -6.00 -40.58
N GLU A 507 -3.17 -4.93 -41.20
CA GLU A 507 -2.67 -3.57 -40.96
C GLU A 507 -2.92 -3.12 -39.50
N VAL A 508 -4.09 -3.47 -38.94
CA VAL A 508 -4.38 -3.23 -37.51
C VAL A 508 -3.38 -3.97 -36.59
N LEU A 509 -3.12 -5.25 -36.88
CA LEU A 509 -2.13 -6.04 -36.13
C LEU A 509 -0.71 -5.45 -36.24
N GLN A 510 -0.28 -5.11 -37.46
CA GLN A 510 1.02 -4.47 -37.68
C GLN A 510 1.13 -3.13 -36.94
N TYR A 511 0.04 -2.35 -36.93
CA TYR A 511 0.01 -1.08 -36.19
C TYR A 511 0.15 -1.34 -34.69
N ALA A 512 -0.58 -2.30 -34.13
CA ALA A 512 -0.52 -2.64 -32.71
C ALA A 512 0.88 -3.13 -32.30
N GLN A 513 1.50 -4.00 -33.10
CA GLN A 513 2.81 -4.59 -32.84
C GLN A 513 3.94 -3.54 -32.91
N ASN A 514 3.88 -2.61 -33.88
CA ASN A 514 4.94 -1.61 -34.09
C ASN A 514 4.66 -0.28 -33.38
N ARG A 515 3.52 -0.15 -32.69
CA ARG A 515 3.10 1.11 -32.06
C ARG A 515 4.18 1.71 -31.18
N HIS A 516 4.79 0.89 -30.33
CA HIS A 516 5.83 1.32 -29.40
C HIS A 516 7.04 1.88 -30.16
N GLN A 517 7.52 1.16 -31.18
CA GLN A 517 8.68 1.61 -31.96
C GLN A 517 8.43 2.98 -32.61
N VAL A 518 7.24 3.16 -33.18
CA VAL A 518 6.90 4.40 -33.86
C VAL A 518 6.63 5.54 -32.86
N VAL A 519 5.84 5.27 -31.84
CA VAL A 519 5.37 6.31 -30.92
C VAL A 519 6.47 6.74 -29.96
N GLU A 520 7.15 5.80 -29.32
CA GLU A 520 8.15 6.11 -28.29
C GLU A 520 9.57 6.22 -28.88
N THR A 521 10.04 5.20 -29.63
CA THR A 521 11.42 5.20 -30.13
C THR A 521 11.67 6.24 -31.22
N TRP A 522 10.71 6.41 -32.16
CA TRP A 522 10.80 7.44 -33.21
C TRP A 522 10.27 8.81 -32.76
N GLY A 523 9.71 8.90 -31.52
CA GLY A 523 9.34 10.16 -30.88
C GLY A 523 8.08 10.83 -31.41
N PHE A 524 7.15 10.11 -32.04
CA PHE A 524 5.88 10.66 -32.51
C PHE A 524 4.98 11.13 -31.34
N ASP A 525 5.16 10.58 -30.14
CA ASP A 525 4.41 10.97 -28.94
C ASP A 525 4.66 12.44 -28.53
N SER A 526 5.87 12.94 -28.72
CA SER A 526 6.23 14.33 -28.37
C SER A 526 5.51 15.39 -29.21
N ARG A 527 4.98 14.99 -30.38
CA ARG A 527 4.31 15.89 -31.33
C ARG A 527 2.78 15.70 -31.38
N HIS A 528 2.28 14.52 -31.02
CA HIS A 528 0.86 14.14 -31.18
C HIS A 528 0.40 13.31 -30.00
N GLN A 529 -0.30 13.92 -29.04
CA GLN A 529 -0.87 13.24 -27.85
C GLN A 529 -1.83 12.09 -28.18
N THR A 530 -2.43 12.09 -29.38
CA THR A 530 -3.38 11.05 -29.85
C THR A 530 -2.71 9.84 -30.52
N SER A 531 -1.37 9.77 -30.55
CA SER A 531 -0.64 8.69 -31.23
C SER A 531 -0.69 7.36 -30.47
N ARG A 532 -0.98 7.39 -29.18
CA ARG A 532 -0.97 6.20 -28.30
C ARG A 532 -2.21 5.31 -28.42
N ASN A 533 -3.37 5.82 -28.79
CA ASN A 533 -4.58 5.03 -28.85
C ASN A 533 -4.69 4.25 -30.18
N LEU A 534 -5.29 3.07 -30.13
CA LEU A 534 -5.70 2.30 -31.31
C LEU A 534 -7.20 2.04 -31.25
N CYS A 535 -7.96 2.91 -31.90
CA CYS A 535 -9.41 2.79 -31.99
C CYS A 535 -9.82 2.31 -33.37
N VAL A 536 -10.53 1.14 -33.40
CA VAL A 536 -10.96 0.45 -34.62
C VAL A 536 -12.47 0.33 -34.66
N LEU A 537 -13.09 0.63 -35.78
CA LEU A 537 -14.53 0.45 -35.98
C LEU A 537 -14.79 -0.70 -36.98
N PHE A 538 -15.51 -1.71 -36.54
CA PHE A 538 -16.03 -2.78 -37.38
C PHE A 538 -17.48 -2.48 -37.74
N HIS A 539 -17.80 -2.46 -39.02
CA HIS A 539 -19.16 -2.20 -39.49
C HIS A 539 -19.63 -3.18 -40.56
N GLY A 540 -20.90 -3.47 -40.55
CA GLY A 540 -21.52 -4.40 -41.54
C GLY A 540 -22.64 -5.24 -40.92
N PRO A 541 -23.33 -6.05 -41.72
CA PRO A 541 -24.48 -6.86 -41.28
C PRO A 541 -24.15 -7.76 -40.08
N SER A 542 -25.19 -8.12 -39.30
CA SER A 542 -25.03 -9.07 -38.19
C SER A 542 -24.60 -10.46 -38.70
N GLY A 543 -23.80 -11.18 -37.89
CA GLY A 543 -23.34 -12.53 -38.21
C GLY A 543 -22.21 -12.61 -39.24
N THR A 544 -21.57 -11.49 -39.63
CA THR A 544 -20.47 -11.47 -40.61
C THR A 544 -19.07 -11.68 -39.96
N GLY A 545 -18.99 -11.91 -38.63
CA GLY A 545 -17.74 -12.27 -37.94
C GLY A 545 -17.03 -11.14 -37.24
N LYS A 546 -17.67 -9.99 -36.99
CA LYS A 546 -17.06 -8.83 -36.28
C LYS A 546 -16.50 -9.19 -34.91
N THR A 547 -17.29 -9.84 -34.07
CA THR A 547 -16.85 -10.27 -32.71
C THR A 547 -15.73 -11.32 -32.79
N MET A 548 -15.81 -12.26 -33.74
CA MET A 548 -14.75 -13.24 -33.99
C MET A 548 -13.43 -12.56 -34.39
N ALA A 549 -13.49 -11.54 -35.24
CA ALA A 549 -12.31 -10.78 -35.65
C ALA A 549 -11.66 -10.01 -34.48
N ALA A 550 -12.46 -9.44 -33.57
CA ALA A 550 -11.94 -8.81 -32.34
C ALA A 550 -11.21 -9.83 -31.46
N SER A 551 -11.78 -11.06 -31.34
CA SER A 551 -11.13 -12.15 -30.60
C SER A 551 -9.81 -12.59 -31.26
N ILE A 552 -9.77 -12.66 -32.58
CA ILE A 552 -8.55 -13.01 -33.32
C ILE A 552 -7.47 -11.95 -33.12
N ILE A 553 -7.81 -10.65 -33.19
CA ILE A 553 -6.85 -9.58 -32.90
C ILE A 553 -6.27 -9.73 -31.51
N ALA A 554 -7.11 -9.97 -30.51
CA ALA A 554 -6.64 -10.15 -29.15
C ALA A 554 -5.71 -11.38 -29.01
N ASN A 555 -6.09 -12.52 -29.60
CA ASN A 555 -5.30 -13.75 -29.58
C ASN A 555 -3.94 -13.61 -30.30
N GLU A 556 -3.89 -12.97 -31.47
CA GLU A 556 -2.65 -12.72 -32.23
C GLU A 556 -1.71 -11.74 -31.50
N LEU A 557 -2.26 -10.89 -30.64
CA LEU A 557 -1.51 -9.97 -29.79
C LEU A 557 -1.24 -10.54 -28.39
N ASN A 558 -1.66 -11.78 -28.10
CA ASN A 558 -1.58 -12.39 -26.76
C ASN A 558 -2.22 -11.54 -25.64
N LEU A 559 -3.28 -10.79 -25.96
CA LEU A 559 -4.03 -9.96 -25.03
C LEU A 559 -5.40 -10.59 -24.74
N SER A 560 -5.96 -10.28 -23.58
CA SER A 560 -7.34 -10.67 -23.27
C SER A 560 -8.34 -9.71 -23.91
N LEU A 561 -9.46 -10.27 -24.42
CA LEU A 561 -10.57 -9.50 -24.94
C LEU A 561 -11.66 -9.35 -23.88
N TYR A 562 -12.04 -8.12 -23.59
CA TYR A 562 -13.16 -7.82 -22.71
C TYR A 562 -14.32 -7.20 -23.48
N ARG A 563 -15.45 -7.87 -23.48
CA ARG A 563 -16.70 -7.33 -24.03
C ARG A 563 -17.37 -6.47 -22.97
N VAL A 564 -17.56 -5.21 -23.32
CA VAL A 564 -18.21 -4.22 -22.46
C VAL A 564 -19.72 -4.22 -22.79
N ASP A 565 -20.54 -4.46 -21.78
CA ASP A 565 -21.98 -4.34 -21.89
C ASP A 565 -22.41 -2.90 -21.57
N LEU A 566 -22.66 -2.15 -22.62
CA LEU A 566 -23.07 -0.75 -22.53
C LEU A 566 -24.42 -0.56 -21.82
N ALA A 567 -25.31 -1.56 -21.90
CA ALA A 567 -26.61 -1.51 -21.24
C ALA A 567 -26.49 -1.61 -19.71
N SER A 568 -25.47 -2.33 -19.23
CA SER A 568 -25.22 -2.49 -17.79
C SER A 568 -24.59 -1.24 -17.15
N ILE A 569 -23.93 -0.40 -17.96
CA ILE A 569 -23.22 0.80 -17.49
C ILE A 569 -24.18 2.00 -17.34
N VAL A 570 -25.24 2.04 -18.14
CA VAL A 570 -26.20 3.16 -18.12
C VAL A 570 -27.03 3.10 -16.84
N SER A 571 -26.61 3.85 -15.82
CA SER A 571 -27.32 3.98 -14.55
C SER A 571 -28.43 5.04 -14.62
N LYS A 572 -29.48 4.86 -13.79
CA LYS A 572 -30.55 5.86 -13.58
C LYS A 572 -30.06 7.10 -12.78
N TYR A 573 -28.87 7.03 -12.18
CA TYR A 573 -28.33 8.10 -11.35
C TYR A 573 -27.27 8.91 -12.09
N ILE A 574 -27.35 10.23 -11.94
CA ILE A 574 -26.43 11.19 -12.58
C ILE A 574 -25.05 11.07 -11.97
N GLY A 575 -24.02 10.92 -12.81
CA GLY A 575 -22.61 10.86 -12.40
C GLY A 575 -22.09 9.45 -12.07
N ASP A 576 -22.94 8.43 -11.90
CA ASP A 576 -22.47 7.07 -11.63
C ASP A 576 -21.93 6.39 -12.90
N THR A 577 -22.55 6.68 -14.06
CA THR A 577 -22.09 6.17 -15.36
C THR A 577 -20.69 6.66 -15.70
N GLU A 578 -20.40 7.94 -15.51
CA GLU A 578 -19.07 8.51 -15.76
C GLU A 578 -18.00 7.93 -14.83
N LYS A 579 -18.33 7.71 -13.56
CA LYS A 579 -17.44 7.06 -12.60
C LYS A 579 -17.14 5.61 -12.98
N GLN A 580 -18.17 4.83 -13.34
CA GLN A 580 -18.01 3.43 -13.77
C GLN A 580 -17.18 3.32 -15.06
N LEU A 581 -17.44 4.21 -16.03
CA LEU A 581 -16.63 4.27 -17.25
C LEU A 581 -15.18 4.67 -16.95
N ALA A 582 -14.94 5.65 -16.07
CA ALA A 582 -13.60 6.02 -15.67
C ALA A 582 -12.85 4.83 -15.05
N GLN A 583 -13.48 4.14 -14.09
CA GLN A 583 -12.92 2.95 -13.45
C GLN A 583 -12.65 1.83 -14.46
N LEU A 584 -13.58 1.57 -15.40
CA LEU A 584 -13.39 0.58 -16.44
C LEU A 584 -12.13 0.85 -17.28
N PHE A 585 -11.95 2.10 -17.75
CA PHE A 585 -10.80 2.46 -18.57
C PHE A 585 -9.50 2.46 -17.76
N ASP A 586 -9.51 2.92 -16.50
CA ASP A 586 -8.34 2.93 -15.63
C ASP A 586 -7.89 1.48 -15.31
N GLN A 587 -8.83 0.58 -15.02
CA GLN A 587 -8.56 -0.84 -14.81
C GLN A 587 -8.08 -1.52 -16.10
N ALA A 588 -8.74 -1.25 -17.23
CA ALA A 588 -8.36 -1.81 -18.52
C ALA A 588 -6.95 -1.36 -18.96
N GLU A 589 -6.55 -0.13 -18.63
CA GLU A 589 -5.20 0.38 -18.85
C GLU A 589 -4.17 -0.38 -18.02
N ALA A 590 -4.45 -0.58 -16.73
CA ALA A 590 -3.59 -1.36 -15.83
C ALA A 590 -3.44 -2.82 -16.28
N MET A 591 -4.53 -3.41 -16.80
CA MET A 591 -4.56 -4.80 -17.28
C MET A 591 -4.01 -4.98 -18.70
N ASN A 592 -3.84 -3.91 -19.47
CA ASN A 592 -3.44 -3.91 -20.88
C ASN A 592 -4.28 -4.88 -21.76
N VAL A 593 -5.59 -4.69 -21.74
CA VAL A 593 -6.54 -5.55 -22.44
C VAL A 593 -7.12 -4.89 -23.70
N VAL A 594 -7.74 -5.70 -24.56
CA VAL A 594 -8.55 -5.21 -25.69
C VAL A 594 -9.98 -5.00 -25.21
N LEU A 595 -10.47 -3.76 -25.30
CA LEU A 595 -11.88 -3.46 -25.00
C LEU A 595 -12.72 -3.60 -26.27
N PHE A 596 -13.78 -4.38 -26.19
CA PHE A 596 -14.73 -4.59 -27.30
C PHE A 596 -16.10 -4.06 -26.92
N PHE A 597 -16.54 -3.04 -27.65
CA PHE A 597 -17.88 -2.45 -27.52
C PHE A 597 -18.76 -2.94 -28.66
N ASP A 598 -19.73 -3.80 -28.33
CA ASP A 598 -20.68 -4.30 -29.31
C ASP A 598 -21.91 -3.37 -29.38
N GLU A 599 -22.59 -3.36 -30.54
CA GLU A 599 -23.80 -2.55 -30.79
C GLU A 599 -23.59 -1.05 -30.48
N ALA A 600 -22.45 -0.52 -30.90
CA ALA A 600 -22.04 0.87 -30.59
C ALA A 600 -23.05 1.91 -31.10
N GLU A 601 -23.91 1.57 -32.07
CA GLU A 601 -24.99 2.42 -32.52
C GLU A 601 -25.96 2.86 -31.42
N SER A 602 -26.11 2.09 -30.36
CA SER A 602 -26.97 2.42 -29.21
C SER A 602 -26.53 3.69 -28.48
N LEU A 603 -25.23 3.96 -28.45
CA LEU A 603 -24.64 5.15 -27.80
C LEU A 603 -24.33 6.30 -28.76
N PHE A 604 -24.00 5.97 -30.01
CA PHE A 604 -23.49 6.94 -31.00
C PHE A 604 -24.51 7.31 -32.07
N SER A 605 -25.80 7.13 -31.78
CA SER A 605 -26.88 7.54 -32.68
C SER A 605 -26.85 9.08 -32.91
N LYS A 606 -27.31 9.48 -34.12
CA LYS A 606 -27.39 10.90 -34.47
C LYS A 606 -28.12 11.68 -33.40
N ARG A 607 -27.56 12.81 -33.02
CA ARG A 607 -28.14 13.75 -32.05
C ARG A 607 -29.57 14.09 -32.44
N THR A 608 -30.52 13.70 -31.64
CA THR A 608 -31.90 14.19 -31.73
C THR A 608 -31.92 15.62 -31.20
N ASP A 609 -32.72 16.48 -31.84
CA ASP A 609 -32.94 17.85 -31.37
C ASP A 609 -33.38 17.81 -29.90
N THR A 610 -32.60 18.45 -29.02
CA THR A 610 -32.76 18.42 -27.58
C THR A 610 -34.12 19.00 -27.15
N LYS A 611 -35.09 18.15 -26.88
CA LYS A 611 -36.40 18.58 -26.33
C LYS A 611 -36.54 18.30 -24.84
N ASP A 612 -35.80 17.32 -24.30
CA ASP A 612 -35.89 16.90 -22.90
C ASP A 612 -34.55 16.87 -22.17
N ALA A 613 -34.59 16.95 -20.82
CA ALA A 613 -33.39 16.82 -19.97
C ALA A 613 -32.66 15.49 -20.16
N HIS A 614 -33.37 14.41 -20.47
CA HIS A 614 -32.84 13.08 -20.70
C HIS A 614 -31.89 13.03 -21.91
N ASP A 615 -32.22 13.75 -23.01
CA ASP A 615 -31.38 13.82 -24.20
C ASP A 615 -30.05 14.55 -23.97
N ARG A 616 -30.06 15.56 -23.07
CA ARG A 616 -28.83 16.26 -22.70
C ARG A 616 -27.85 15.37 -21.94
N TYR A 617 -28.35 14.52 -21.05
CA TYR A 617 -27.51 13.60 -20.28
C TYR A 617 -26.93 12.50 -21.15
N ALA A 618 -27.70 11.91 -22.07
CA ALA A 618 -27.20 10.93 -23.03
C ALA A 618 -26.06 11.51 -23.91
N ASN A 619 -26.18 12.77 -24.33
CA ASN A 619 -25.12 13.45 -25.09
C ASN A 619 -23.85 13.72 -24.24
N LEU A 620 -23.98 14.02 -22.95
CA LEU A 620 -22.83 14.19 -22.04
C LEU A 620 -22.08 12.87 -21.82
N GLN A 621 -22.81 11.78 -21.55
CA GLN A 621 -22.23 10.44 -21.38
C GLN A 621 -21.49 9.97 -22.63
N THR A 622 -22.10 10.18 -23.81
CA THR A 622 -21.45 9.89 -25.10
C THR A 622 -20.18 10.71 -25.27
N GLY A 623 -20.21 12.00 -24.92
CA GLY A 623 -19.05 12.89 -24.97
C GLY A 623 -17.92 12.42 -24.05
N PHE A 624 -18.25 12.01 -22.83
CA PHE A 624 -17.28 11.47 -21.87
C PHE A 624 -16.66 10.16 -22.35
N LEU A 625 -17.47 9.20 -22.82
CA LEU A 625 -16.98 7.94 -23.35
C LEU A 625 -16.01 8.16 -24.52
N LEU A 626 -16.33 9.07 -25.42
CA LEU A 626 -15.45 9.40 -26.55
C LEU A 626 -14.13 9.99 -26.11
N GLN A 627 -14.16 10.89 -25.15
CA GLN A 627 -12.94 11.46 -24.59
C GLN A 627 -12.06 10.37 -23.95
N ARG A 628 -12.67 9.42 -23.23
CA ARG A 628 -11.95 8.29 -22.63
C ARG A 628 -11.37 7.34 -23.69
N ILE A 629 -12.13 7.03 -24.75
CA ILE A 629 -11.64 6.23 -25.88
C ILE A 629 -10.44 6.91 -26.54
N GLU A 630 -10.44 8.23 -26.73
CA GLU A 630 -9.33 8.98 -27.34
C GLU A 630 -8.08 9.00 -26.46
N THR A 631 -8.24 9.04 -25.15
CA THR A 631 -7.12 9.11 -24.21
C THR A 631 -6.60 7.73 -23.80
N TYR A 632 -7.37 6.67 -24.03
CA TYR A 632 -7.00 5.30 -23.64
C TYR A 632 -5.79 4.81 -24.46
N PRO A 633 -4.68 4.44 -23.81
CA PRO A 633 -3.46 4.03 -24.51
C PRO A 633 -3.51 2.59 -25.05
N GLY A 634 -4.60 1.85 -24.80
CA GLY A 634 -4.81 0.47 -25.23
C GLY A 634 -5.48 0.35 -26.60
N ILE A 635 -6.09 -0.81 -26.82
CA ILE A 635 -6.82 -1.15 -28.05
C ILE A 635 -8.32 -1.16 -27.76
N VAL A 636 -9.07 -0.37 -28.52
CA VAL A 636 -10.52 -0.32 -28.46
C VAL A 636 -11.09 -0.74 -29.80
N VAL A 637 -11.95 -1.74 -29.80
CA VAL A 637 -12.68 -2.18 -30.98
C VAL A 637 -14.17 -1.91 -30.75
N LEU A 638 -14.78 -1.13 -31.63
CA LEU A 638 -16.22 -0.92 -31.66
C LEU A 638 -16.84 -1.69 -32.80
N SER A 639 -18.03 -2.23 -32.58
CA SER A 639 -18.81 -2.95 -33.59
C SER A 639 -20.17 -2.29 -33.80
N THR A 640 -20.57 -2.08 -35.05
CA THR A 640 -21.90 -1.56 -35.40
C THR A 640 -22.51 -2.31 -36.56
N ASN A 641 -23.82 -2.47 -36.51
CA ASN A 641 -24.61 -2.99 -37.62
C ASN A 641 -25.17 -1.88 -38.53
N LEU A 642 -25.19 -0.63 -38.03
CA LEU A 642 -25.87 0.51 -38.63
C LEU A 642 -24.96 1.74 -38.70
N LEU A 643 -23.89 1.67 -39.50
CA LEU A 643 -22.94 2.77 -39.69
C LEU A 643 -23.61 4.10 -40.03
N GLN A 644 -24.68 4.08 -40.81
CA GLN A 644 -25.44 5.26 -41.26
C GLN A 644 -26.10 6.03 -40.10
N ASN A 645 -26.29 5.38 -38.96
CA ASN A 645 -26.88 5.98 -37.75
C ASN A 645 -25.85 6.70 -36.89
N MET A 646 -24.55 6.46 -37.13
CA MET A 646 -23.49 7.13 -36.37
C MET A 646 -23.25 8.56 -36.90
N ASP A 647 -22.96 9.47 -35.97
CA ASP A 647 -22.60 10.84 -36.30
C ASP A 647 -21.21 10.89 -36.99
N LYS A 648 -21.12 11.64 -38.09
CA LYS A 648 -19.86 11.82 -38.86
C LYS A 648 -18.72 12.40 -38.01
N ALA A 649 -19.00 13.16 -36.97
CA ALA A 649 -18.00 13.69 -36.05
C ALA A 649 -17.28 12.57 -35.28
N PHE A 650 -17.93 11.43 -35.04
CA PHE A 650 -17.34 10.28 -34.36
C PHE A 650 -16.44 9.48 -35.30
N LEU A 651 -16.84 9.35 -36.57
CA LEU A 651 -16.09 8.56 -37.56
C LEU A 651 -14.64 9.05 -37.76
N ARG A 652 -14.39 10.35 -37.54
CA ARG A 652 -13.05 10.95 -37.68
C ARG A 652 -12.06 10.51 -36.59
N ARG A 653 -12.55 9.87 -35.51
CA ARG A 653 -11.76 9.45 -34.34
C ARG A 653 -11.23 8.04 -34.47
N PHE A 654 -11.77 7.26 -35.41
CA PHE A 654 -11.30 5.91 -35.68
C PHE A 654 -10.07 5.94 -36.60
N LYS A 655 -9.00 5.25 -36.18
CA LYS A 655 -7.81 5.08 -37.00
C LYS A 655 -8.06 4.10 -38.15
N PHE A 656 -8.86 3.08 -37.89
CA PHE A 656 -9.26 2.07 -38.88
C PHE A 656 -10.77 1.92 -38.86
N MET A 657 -11.36 1.86 -40.08
CA MET A 657 -12.75 1.52 -40.29
C MET A 657 -12.78 0.32 -41.21
N ILE A 658 -13.26 -0.83 -40.70
CA ILE A 658 -13.22 -2.10 -41.46
C ILE A 658 -14.61 -2.55 -41.73
N GLU A 659 -14.92 -2.71 -43.04
CA GLU A 659 -16.18 -3.20 -43.52
C GLU A 659 -16.22 -4.73 -43.52
N TYR A 660 -17.30 -5.30 -43.00
CA TYR A 660 -17.62 -6.71 -43.02
C TYR A 660 -18.83 -6.91 -43.95
N PRO A 661 -18.59 -7.04 -45.26
CA PRO A 661 -19.68 -7.21 -46.22
C PRO A 661 -20.33 -8.57 -46.06
N PHE A 662 -21.51 -8.70 -46.61
CA PHE A 662 -22.20 -9.99 -46.71
C PHE A 662 -21.37 -10.97 -47.53
N PRO A 663 -21.20 -12.26 -47.10
CA PRO A 663 -20.32 -13.19 -47.78
C PRO A 663 -20.82 -13.54 -49.20
N ASN A 664 -19.91 -13.51 -50.18
CA ASN A 664 -20.19 -13.94 -51.56
C ASN A 664 -20.26 -15.47 -51.65
N ARG A 665 -20.67 -16.01 -52.83
CA ARG A 665 -20.82 -17.47 -53.07
C ARG A 665 -19.57 -18.26 -52.66
N LYS A 666 -18.37 -17.82 -53.07
CA LYS A 666 -17.11 -18.51 -52.72
C LYS A 666 -16.85 -18.53 -51.20
N GLN A 667 -17.13 -17.45 -50.53
CA GLN A 667 -16.98 -17.35 -49.10
C GLN A 667 -18.03 -18.20 -48.37
N ARG A 668 -19.28 -18.19 -48.83
CA ARG A 668 -20.32 -19.07 -48.26
C ARG A 668 -19.96 -20.54 -48.42
N LEU A 669 -19.40 -20.94 -49.56
CA LEU A 669 -18.92 -22.32 -49.76
C LEU A 669 -17.84 -22.68 -48.70
N GLN A 670 -16.90 -21.80 -48.48
CA GLN A 670 -15.87 -21.98 -47.46
C GLN A 670 -16.48 -22.06 -46.04
N LEU A 671 -17.44 -21.18 -45.75
CA LEU A 671 -18.14 -21.17 -44.45
C LEU A 671 -18.92 -22.49 -44.24
N TRP A 672 -19.63 -23.01 -45.24
CA TRP A 672 -20.33 -24.28 -45.17
C TRP A 672 -19.39 -25.47 -44.92
N ARG A 673 -18.23 -25.50 -45.60
CA ARG A 673 -17.22 -26.56 -45.40
C ARG A 673 -16.60 -26.50 -44.00
N ASN A 674 -16.44 -25.33 -43.45
CA ASN A 674 -15.85 -25.14 -42.12
C ASN A 674 -16.88 -25.22 -40.98
N ALA A 675 -18.19 -25.22 -41.29
CA ALA A 675 -19.22 -25.17 -40.25
C ALA A 675 -19.38 -26.50 -39.47
N PHE A 676 -18.95 -27.62 -40.06
CA PHE A 676 -19.00 -28.93 -39.43
C PHE A 676 -17.60 -29.34 -38.93
N PRO A 677 -17.41 -29.58 -37.62
CA PRO A 677 -16.16 -30.16 -37.10
C PRO A 677 -15.82 -31.50 -37.74
N ALA A 678 -14.54 -31.81 -37.87
CA ALA A 678 -14.08 -33.06 -38.51
C ALA A 678 -14.63 -34.35 -37.85
N ALA A 679 -14.99 -34.29 -36.57
CA ALA A 679 -15.60 -35.40 -35.85
C ALA A 679 -17.10 -35.59 -36.13
N THR A 680 -17.76 -34.65 -36.85
CA THR A 680 -19.20 -34.75 -37.17
C THR A 680 -19.44 -35.80 -38.24
N PRO A 681 -20.29 -36.82 -38.00
CA PRO A 681 -20.62 -37.79 -39.03
C PRO A 681 -21.51 -37.13 -40.08
N LEU A 682 -20.99 -36.98 -41.29
CA LEU A 682 -21.70 -36.39 -42.42
C LEU A 682 -22.12 -37.52 -43.40
N ALA A 683 -23.35 -37.46 -43.91
CA ALA A 683 -23.82 -38.30 -44.98
C ALA A 683 -23.22 -37.83 -46.32
N GLY A 684 -23.06 -38.75 -47.29
CA GLY A 684 -22.46 -38.41 -48.57
C GLY A 684 -23.37 -37.62 -49.55
N ASP A 685 -24.57 -37.23 -49.11
CA ASP A 685 -25.59 -36.53 -49.88
C ASP A 685 -25.51 -34.97 -49.72
N LEU A 686 -24.53 -34.45 -48.99
CA LEU A 686 -24.41 -33.02 -48.72
C LEU A 686 -23.76 -32.27 -49.88
N ASP A 687 -24.50 -31.36 -50.51
CA ASP A 687 -23.99 -30.45 -51.54
C ASP A 687 -23.79 -29.03 -50.98
N PHE A 688 -22.55 -28.74 -50.58
CA PHE A 688 -22.18 -27.41 -50.07
C PHE A 688 -22.13 -26.33 -51.17
N GLU A 689 -21.99 -26.71 -52.45
CA GLU A 689 -21.99 -25.75 -53.55
C GLU A 689 -23.38 -25.22 -53.81
N LEU A 690 -24.37 -26.12 -53.79
CA LEU A 690 -25.79 -25.77 -53.92
C LEU A 690 -26.25 -24.91 -52.72
N LEU A 691 -25.85 -25.29 -51.49
CA LEU A 691 -26.11 -24.46 -50.30
C LEU A 691 -25.47 -23.06 -50.40
N ALA A 692 -24.23 -22.98 -50.87
CA ALA A 692 -23.57 -21.71 -51.07
C ALA A 692 -24.22 -20.82 -52.13
N GLU A 693 -24.84 -21.42 -53.12
CA GLU A 693 -25.55 -20.70 -54.17
C GLU A 693 -26.95 -20.26 -53.74
N LYS A 694 -27.75 -21.20 -53.25
CA LYS A 694 -29.18 -21.01 -53.01
C LYS A 694 -29.50 -20.48 -51.59
N ALA A 695 -28.59 -20.65 -50.63
CA ALA A 695 -28.78 -20.15 -49.26
C ALA A 695 -27.91 -18.91 -49.02
N PRO A 696 -28.37 -17.66 -49.30
CA PRO A 696 -27.67 -16.44 -48.99
C PRO A 696 -27.79 -16.13 -47.49
N LEU A 697 -26.92 -16.77 -46.72
CA LEU A 697 -26.83 -16.67 -45.26
C LEU A 697 -25.47 -16.05 -44.83
N ALA A 698 -25.47 -15.29 -43.75
CA ALA A 698 -24.23 -14.83 -43.13
C ALA A 698 -23.56 -15.97 -42.37
N GLY A 699 -22.29 -15.81 -42.01
CA GLY A 699 -21.51 -16.86 -41.33
C GLY A 699 -22.11 -17.35 -40.01
N GLY A 700 -22.65 -16.45 -39.21
CA GLY A 700 -23.34 -16.80 -37.96
C GLY A 700 -24.61 -17.64 -38.21
N ASN A 701 -25.38 -17.32 -39.26
CA ASN A 701 -26.58 -18.09 -39.62
C ASN A 701 -26.21 -19.49 -40.18
N ILE A 702 -25.13 -19.58 -40.99
CA ILE A 702 -24.58 -20.86 -41.45
C ILE A 702 -24.19 -21.76 -40.29
N ASN A 703 -23.52 -21.21 -39.30
CA ASN A 703 -23.13 -21.96 -38.11
C ASN A 703 -24.35 -22.42 -37.29
N ASN A 704 -25.37 -21.58 -37.15
CA ASN A 704 -26.63 -21.95 -36.48
C ASN A 704 -27.33 -23.09 -37.23
N VAL A 705 -27.33 -23.06 -38.57
CA VAL A 705 -27.89 -24.14 -39.39
C VAL A 705 -27.10 -25.44 -39.20
N ALA A 706 -25.78 -25.39 -39.23
CA ALA A 706 -24.93 -26.56 -39.03
C ALA A 706 -25.16 -27.22 -37.66
N ILE A 707 -25.19 -26.40 -36.59
CA ILE A 707 -25.51 -26.88 -35.24
C ILE A 707 -26.94 -27.45 -35.19
N GLY A 708 -27.90 -26.75 -35.75
CA GLY A 708 -29.31 -27.22 -35.80
C GLY A 708 -29.47 -28.56 -36.54
N ALA A 709 -28.80 -28.71 -37.67
CA ALA A 709 -28.79 -29.96 -38.43
C ALA A 709 -28.11 -31.10 -37.65
N ALA A 710 -27.03 -30.82 -36.96
CA ALA A 710 -26.34 -31.80 -36.11
C ALA A 710 -27.23 -32.29 -34.96
N PHE A 711 -27.98 -31.39 -34.29
CA PHE A 711 -28.94 -31.79 -33.25
C PHE A 711 -30.10 -32.63 -33.80
N LEU A 712 -30.62 -32.33 -35.00
CA LEU A 712 -31.65 -33.11 -35.64
C LEU A 712 -31.15 -34.53 -35.99
N ALA A 713 -29.95 -34.64 -36.56
CA ALA A 713 -29.32 -35.91 -36.90
C ALA A 713 -29.02 -36.75 -35.65
N ALA A 714 -28.52 -36.13 -34.60
CA ALA A 714 -28.25 -36.79 -33.30
C ALA A 714 -29.54 -37.32 -32.65
N ALA A 715 -30.66 -36.60 -32.74
CA ALA A 715 -31.95 -37.05 -32.21
C ALA A 715 -32.48 -38.29 -32.96
N GLU A 716 -32.14 -38.44 -34.24
CA GLU A 716 -32.49 -39.61 -35.07
C GLU A 716 -31.40 -40.69 -35.05
N ALA A 717 -30.29 -40.48 -34.30
CA ALA A 717 -29.12 -41.35 -34.27
C ALA A 717 -28.53 -41.66 -35.67
N GLN A 718 -28.55 -40.67 -36.57
CA GLN A 718 -28.10 -40.78 -37.96
C GLN A 718 -27.01 -39.76 -38.26
N PRO A 719 -26.18 -39.95 -39.30
CA PRO A 719 -25.29 -38.91 -39.81
C PRO A 719 -26.09 -37.69 -40.30
N VAL A 720 -25.46 -36.51 -40.24
CA VAL A 720 -26.08 -35.29 -40.79
C VAL A 720 -26.31 -35.45 -42.29
N SER A 721 -27.56 -35.44 -42.69
CA SER A 721 -28.00 -35.61 -44.08
C SER A 721 -28.54 -34.31 -44.67
N TRP A 722 -28.71 -34.27 -45.96
CA TRP A 722 -29.33 -33.16 -46.69
C TRP A 722 -30.65 -32.70 -46.10
N ARG A 723 -31.53 -33.68 -45.71
CA ARG A 723 -32.80 -33.40 -45.06
C ARG A 723 -32.66 -32.61 -43.76
N HIS A 724 -31.70 -32.97 -42.91
CA HIS A 724 -31.47 -32.28 -41.64
C HIS A 724 -31.01 -30.84 -41.89
N VAL A 725 -30.12 -30.64 -42.87
CA VAL A 725 -29.63 -29.31 -43.24
C VAL A 725 -30.74 -28.44 -43.80
N LEU A 726 -31.56 -28.93 -44.71
CA LEU A 726 -32.69 -28.17 -45.24
C LEU A 726 -33.70 -27.77 -44.17
N GLN A 727 -34.04 -28.69 -43.27
CA GLN A 727 -34.95 -28.39 -42.17
C GLN A 727 -34.35 -27.30 -41.23
N ALA A 728 -33.04 -27.30 -40.99
CA ALA A 728 -32.39 -26.27 -40.24
C ALA A 728 -32.31 -24.92 -40.99
N VAL A 729 -32.11 -24.94 -42.33
CA VAL A 729 -32.19 -23.76 -43.22
C VAL A 729 -33.57 -23.13 -43.17
N GLU A 730 -34.62 -23.95 -43.26
CA GLU A 730 -36.01 -23.48 -43.17
C GLU A 730 -36.27 -22.74 -41.86
N ARG A 731 -35.85 -23.32 -40.72
CA ARG A 731 -35.97 -22.69 -39.42
C ARG A 731 -35.21 -21.35 -39.32
N GLU A 732 -34.03 -21.29 -39.90
CA GLU A 732 -33.24 -20.07 -39.92
C GLU A 732 -33.83 -18.99 -40.83
N TYR A 733 -34.41 -19.37 -41.96
CA TYR A 733 -35.13 -18.46 -42.87
C TYR A 733 -36.36 -17.86 -42.18
N LEU A 734 -37.13 -18.68 -41.45
CA LEU A 734 -38.27 -18.18 -40.68
C LEU A 734 -37.86 -17.12 -39.66
N LYS A 735 -36.73 -17.31 -38.95
CA LYS A 735 -36.20 -16.32 -38.04
C LYS A 735 -35.79 -15.01 -38.75
N LEU A 736 -35.30 -15.09 -39.97
CA LEU A 736 -34.86 -13.96 -40.77
C LEU A 736 -36.03 -13.30 -41.54
N GLY A 737 -37.28 -13.79 -41.40
CA GLY A 737 -38.42 -13.30 -42.14
C GLY A 737 -38.33 -13.56 -43.65
N LYS A 738 -37.53 -14.56 -44.06
CA LYS A 738 -37.36 -14.97 -45.46
C LYS A 738 -38.29 -16.13 -45.81
N VAL A 739 -38.75 -16.16 -47.05
CA VAL A 739 -39.54 -17.28 -47.56
C VAL A 739 -38.59 -18.42 -47.91
N PHE A 740 -38.89 -19.62 -47.43
CA PHE A 740 -38.18 -20.85 -47.80
C PHE A 740 -39.01 -21.63 -48.82
N SER A 741 -38.37 -22.07 -49.94
CA SER A 741 -38.94 -22.95 -50.89
C SER A 741 -38.05 -24.18 -51.04
N ALA A 742 -38.59 -25.38 -50.75
CA ALA A 742 -37.84 -26.63 -50.88
C ALA A 742 -37.47 -26.89 -52.34
N ALA A 743 -38.26 -26.37 -53.29
CA ALA A 743 -38.00 -26.54 -54.74
C ALA A 743 -36.69 -25.85 -55.17
N ASP A 744 -36.25 -24.78 -54.48
CA ASP A 744 -35.00 -24.08 -54.81
C ASP A 744 -33.76 -24.93 -54.48
N PHE A 745 -33.91 -25.99 -53.69
CA PHE A 745 -32.86 -26.89 -53.23
C PHE A 745 -33.02 -28.33 -53.80
N SER A 746 -33.96 -28.56 -54.75
CA SER A 746 -34.04 -29.78 -55.46
C SER A 746 -33.01 -29.80 -56.62
N TRP A 747 -32.42 -30.97 -56.87
CA TRP A 747 -31.54 -31.17 -58.01
C TRP A 747 -32.41 -30.98 -59.29
N ASP A 748 -32.00 -30.05 -60.15
CA ASP A 748 -32.57 -30.03 -61.51
C ASP A 748 -32.05 -31.27 -62.22
N ASP A 749 -32.92 -32.30 -62.30
CA ASP A 749 -32.71 -33.49 -63.12
C ASP A 749 -32.97 -33.16 -64.64
N GLU A 750 -32.46 -32.02 -65.12
CA GLU A 750 -32.49 -31.67 -66.53
C GLU A 750 -31.18 -30.99 -66.96
N ALA A 751 -30.18 -31.81 -67.37
CA ALA A 751 -29.24 -31.49 -68.43
C ALA A 751 -28.59 -32.78 -68.96
#